data_b949409f9ee8fad849c6e89c03a838a7
#
_entry.id   b949409f9ee8fad849c6e89c03a838a7
#
_cell.length_a   1.000
_cell.length_b   1.000
_cell.length_c   1.000
_cell.angle_alpha   90.00
_cell.angle_beta   90.00
_cell.angle_gamma   90.00
#
_symmetry.space_group_name_H-M   'P 1'
#
loop_
_entity.id
_entity.type
_entity.pdbx_description
1 polymer ?
#
loop_
_entity_poly.entity_id
_entity_poly.type
_entity_poly.pdbx_seq_one_letter_code
_entity_poly.pdbx_strand_id
1 'polypeptide(L)'
;TAPDGGSIEVNSFYMLRNGKPMLPVTGEFHYSRYPAEQWEQAILKMKAGGLTIIPTYVFWNIHEEKEGVFDWNGNRDLRRFVALCKKHDMDVIVRIGPFCHGEIRNGGLPDWLFARPVEVRSNDVNYLKYVERLYNEIAVQLKKLYYKDGGPIIGVQIENEHQHSAAPWAIQYPGEQRDMTAATYDSSITMIGVSEQHQNITMSELGDLHMRTLKQMAEKAGIITPLYTATGWGMAAVIGNEALPVTAAYTYPFWAKPSMSPFCLFKDIQRVPDYSPVRYDTDKYPSFCAEMGVGIQMVYRSRPIVKAEAAEALMVRTLGSGANGIGYYMYHGGSTPKQNNGVGFFSDDGMGMPKISYDYQAPIGEFGLVRDSYQNLRILHTFLKDFGSILAPMETVLPEGYEKITPDNRETLRYAARMKEDAGFIFMTNFQDHDTARFDQTDLQLKLKLKKQTLIIPSSKTFTLKKDQSVILPFNLSMEGALLKYSTTQLLAKVEEKNAVHYFFFAPEGLRTEYSFDKSTLSSGKEFYTPKPGLKSTFSITVKNGKTLKITTLTRQQALNTTKVNNHILITEATVLPEKEQCTLLSLGKTQISYALYTANKGWKEETIEVQPVDVKADWKKVGTRRMTVKIDQPDVPQVNDYFLRVNYVADVAMAFIGGYLVLDHYYYGIPWTIGLRRFKNELKNEYLSFYFRPLRKDAPFIGDLPVEAIPDFSQKDADCLVRSVDVIPEYKAIVNI
;
A
#
# COMPACT_ATOMS: atom_id res chain seq x y z
N THR A 1 7.46 24.40 -10.40
CA THR A 1 8.86 24.05 -10.74
C THR A 1 9.74 24.05 -9.50
N ALA A 2 10.74 23.20 -9.50
CA ALA A 2 11.79 23.12 -8.48
C ALA A 2 12.94 24.11 -8.82
N PRO A 3 13.85 24.42 -7.86
CA PRO A 3 14.98 25.33 -8.09
C PRO A 3 15.96 24.87 -9.19
N ASP A 4 16.04 23.57 -9.43
CA ASP A 4 16.86 22.95 -10.49
C ASP A 4 16.17 22.94 -11.87
N GLY A 5 14.98 23.53 -11.98
CA GLY A 5 14.15 23.54 -13.18
C GLY A 5 13.24 22.34 -13.36
N GLY A 6 13.28 21.39 -12.42
CA GLY A 6 12.37 20.23 -12.44
C GLY A 6 10.90 20.63 -12.41
N SER A 7 10.03 19.89 -13.11
CA SER A 7 8.59 20.13 -13.17
C SER A 7 7.78 18.89 -12.81
N ILE A 8 6.60 19.12 -12.22
CA ILE A 8 5.55 18.12 -12.03
C ILE A 8 4.27 18.73 -12.58
N GLU A 9 3.63 17.98 -13.47
CA GLU A 9 2.39 18.38 -14.14
C GLU A 9 1.43 17.21 -14.19
N VAL A 10 0.15 17.47 -14.26
CA VAL A 10 -0.90 16.47 -14.44
C VAL A 10 -1.79 16.94 -15.59
N ASN A 11 -1.99 16.08 -16.57
CA ASN A 11 -3.01 16.29 -17.60
C ASN A 11 -4.25 15.43 -17.30
N SER A 12 -5.22 15.41 -18.20
CA SER A 12 -6.44 14.62 -18.01
C SER A 12 -6.23 13.11 -18.04
N PHE A 13 -5.02 12.63 -18.31
CA PHE A 13 -4.76 11.22 -18.55
C PHE A 13 -3.63 10.64 -17.69
N TYR A 14 -2.55 11.38 -17.46
CA TYR A 14 -1.41 10.94 -16.65
C TYR A 14 -0.64 12.10 -16.03
N MET A 15 0.29 11.76 -15.17
CA MET A 15 1.26 12.66 -14.56
C MET A 15 2.52 12.74 -15.41
N LEU A 16 3.11 13.94 -15.44
CA LEU A 16 4.41 14.19 -16.09
C LEU A 16 5.43 14.66 -15.06
N ARG A 17 6.62 14.12 -15.14
CA ARG A 17 7.78 14.65 -14.42
C ARG A 17 8.86 15.04 -15.43
N ASN A 18 9.25 16.32 -15.42
CA ASN A 18 10.19 16.87 -16.39
C ASN A 18 9.75 16.60 -17.85
N GLY A 19 8.46 16.78 -18.12
CA GLY A 19 7.87 16.54 -19.43
C GLY A 19 7.73 15.08 -19.88
N LYS A 20 8.11 14.10 -19.03
CA LYS A 20 7.99 12.68 -19.34
C LYS A 20 6.83 12.05 -18.58
N PRO A 21 6.00 11.21 -19.24
CA PRO A 21 4.96 10.46 -18.55
C PRO A 21 5.54 9.62 -17.43
N MET A 22 4.86 9.61 -16.27
CA MET A 22 5.17 8.71 -15.17
C MET A 22 3.90 8.10 -14.61
N LEU A 23 4.03 6.94 -14.01
CA LEU A 23 2.99 6.27 -13.25
C LEU A 23 3.43 6.20 -11.80
N PRO A 24 2.94 7.10 -10.92
CA PRO A 24 3.34 7.14 -9.53
C PRO A 24 2.83 5.93 -8.76
N VAL A 25 3.61 5.49 -7.79
CA VAL A 25 3.27 4.43 -6.84
C VAL A 25 3.34 5.01 -5.44
N THR A 26 2.19 5.11 -4.77
CA THR A 26 2.09 5.67 -3.42
C THR A 26 1.81 4.59 -2.39
N GLY A 27 2.34 4.75 -1.19
CA GLY A 27 2.06 3.84 -0.08
C GLY A 27 1.93 4.62 1.23
N GLU A 28 0.75 4.55 1.83
CA GLU A 28 0.43 5.28 3.05
C GLU A 28 1.23 4.75 4.24
N PHE A 29 1.85 5.67 4.97
CA PHE A 29 2.57 5.43 6.21
C PHE A 29 2.35 6.58 7.18
N HIS A 30 1.84 6.30 8.37
CA HIS A 30 1.61 7.32 9.39
C HIS A 30 2.80 7.40 10.34
N TYR A 31 3.62 8.45 10.20
CA TYR A 31 4.81 8.65 11.04
C TYR A 31 4.47 8.64 12.54
N SER A 32 3.35 9.22 12.95
CA SER A 32 2.94 9.30 14.35
C SER A 32 2.48 7.96 14.96
N ARG A 33 2.30 6.93 14.14
CA ARG A 33 1.96 5.56 14.56
C ARG A 33 3.15 4.61 14.59
N TYR A 34 4.37 5.11 14.42
CA TYR A 34 5.57 4.28 14.35
C TYR A 34 6.74 4.96 15.08
N PRO A 35 7.62 4.21 15.79
CA PRO A 35 8.73 4.80 16.51
C PRO A 35 9.67 5.60 15.61
N ALA A 36 9.98 6.83 16.00
CA ALA A 36 10.80 7.74 15.19
C ALA A 36 12.20 7.21 14.88
N GLU A 37 12.79 6.44 15.79
CA GLU A 37 14.09 5.80 15.61
C GLU A 37 14.08 4.68 14.54
N GLN A 38 12.90 4.23 14.13
CA GLN A 38 12.71 3.20 13.12
C GLN A 38 12.19 3.74 11.78
N TRP A 39 11.90 5.05 11.66
CA TRP A 39 11.38 5.65 10.42
C TRP A 39 12.30 5.43 9.22
N GLU A 40 13.61 5.57 9.41
CA GLU A 40 14.57 5.44 8.32
C GLU A 40 14.55 4.03 7.71
N GLN A 41 14.52 2.99 8.54
CA GLN A 41 14.38 1.62 8.04
C GLN A 41 13.03 1.39 7.33
N ALA A 42 11.95 1.95 7.85
CA ALA A 42 10.64 1.87 7.21
C ALA A 42 10.66 2.50 5.81
N ILE A 43 11.22 3.70 5.68
CA ILE A 43 11.37 4.40 4.39
C ILE A 43 12.21 3.60 3.40
N LEU A 44 13.32 3.01 3.86
CA LEU A 44 14.19 2.17 3.03
C LEU A 44 13.48 0.89 2.56
N LYS A 45 12.69 0.24 3.41
CA LYS A 45 11.85 -0.91 3.03
C LYS A 45 10.79 -0.52 1.99
N MET A 46 10.17 0.65 2.16
CA MET A 46 9.20 1.17 1.19
C MET A 46 9.86 1.48 -0.16
N LYS A 47 11.04 2.07 -0.15
CA LYS A 47 11.85 2.31 -1.36
C LYS A 47 12.22 1.00 -2.06
N ALA A 48 12.70 0.01 -1.33
CA ALA A 48 13.01 -1.32 -1.86
C ALA A 48 11.76 -2.03 -2.42
N GLY A 49 10.59 -1.78 -1.84
CA GLY A 49 9.30 -2.22 -2.33
C GLY A 49 8.87 -1.58 -3.65
N GLY A 50 9.59 -0.58 -4.13
CA GLY A 50 9.32 0.12 -5.39
C GLY A 50 8.38 1.30 -5.29
N LEU A 51 8.08 1.79 -4.10
CA LEU A 51 7.29 3.01 -3.92
C LEU A 51 8.08 4.23 -4.37
N THR A 52 7.37 5.24 -4.87
CA THR A 52 7.92 6.52 -5.28
C THR A 52 7.50 7.68 -4.38
N ILE A 53 6.34 7.56 -3.73
CA ILE A 53 5.72 8.61 -2.94
C ILE A 53 5.18 8.00 -1.63
N ILE A 54 5.38 8.71 -0.53
CA ILE A 54 4.83 8.33 0.79
C ILE A 54 3.79 9.38 1.20
N PRO A 55 2.49 9.07 1.13
CA PRO A 55 1.45 9.84 1.79
C PRO A 55 1.48 9.62 3.31
N THR A 56 1.22 10.68 4.08
CA THR A 56 1.10 10.59 5.54
C THR A 56 0.11 11.62 6.06
N TYR A 57 -0.67 11.24 7.09
CA TYR A 57 -1.57 12.14 7.78
C TYR A 57 -0.86 12.97 8.85
N VAL A 58 -1.30 14.22 8.97
CA VAL A 58 -1.08 15.05 10.15
C VAL A 58 -2.37 15.00 10.98
N PHE A 59 -2.40 14.18 12.00
CA PHE A 59 -3.57 14.06 12.89
C PHE A 59 -3.57 15.22 13.88
N TRP A 60 -4.56 16.10 13.77
CA TRP A 60 -4.66 17.30 14.59
C TRP A 60 -4.67 16.98 16.09
N ASN A 61 -5.47 15.99 16.51
CA ASN A 61 -5.60 15.57 17.91
C ASN A 61 -4.29 15.04 18.54
N ILE A 62 -3.38 14.50 17.74
CA ILE A 62 -2.06 14.06 18.22
C ILE A 62 -1.15 15.26 18.51
N HIS A 63 -1.22 16.28 17.67
CA HIS A 63 -0.32 17.43 17.76
C HIS A 63 -0.81 18.53 18.71
N GLU A 64 -2.12 18.67 18.91
CA GLU A 64 -2.75 19.66 19.77
C GLU A 64 -3.74 18.99 20.73
N GLU A 65 -3.24 18.14 21.65
CA GLU A 65 -4.08 17.51 22.67
C GLU A 65 -4.70 18.54 23.62
N LYS A 66 -3.99 19.62 23.89
CA LYS A 66 -4.46 20.78 24.67
C LYS A 66 -4.53 21.98 23.74
N GLU A 67 -5.66 22.68 23.75
CA GLU A 67 -5.88 23.87 22.93
C GLU A 67 -4.75 24.89 23.06
N GLY A 68 -4.18 25.30 21.93
CA GLY A 68 -3.10 26.26 21.83
C GLY A 68 -1.70 25.70 22.11
N VAL A 69 -1.57 24.40 22.44
CA VAL A 69 -0.28 23.78 22.73
C VAL A 69 0.00 22.68 21.72
N PHE A 70 0.91 22.97 20.80
CA PHE A 70 1.36 22.01 19.77
C PHE A 70 2.61 21.26 20.23
N ASP A 71 2.65 19.96 19.91
CA ASP A 71 3.80 19.10 20.12
C ASP A 71 4.29 18.49 18.79
N TRP A 72 5.53 18.81 18.43
CA TRP A 72 6.20 18.35 17.21
C TRP A 72 7.49 17.58 17.55
N ASN A 73 7.55 16.89 18.69
CA ASN A 73 8.75 16.19 19.15
C ASN A 73 8.61 14.66 19.05
N GLY A 74 9.73 13.96 18.98
CA GLY A 74 9.77 12.50 18.97
C GLY A 74 8.98 11.90 17.80
N ASN A 75 8.01 11.03 18.10
CA ASN A 75 7.15 10.41 17.08
C ASN A 75 6.18 11.40 16.42
N ARG A 76 6.15 12.66 16.85
CA ARG A 76 5.32 13.75 16.32
C ARG A 76 6.14 14.74 15.46
N ASP A 77 7.42 14.47 15.24
CA ASP A 77 8.32 15.33 14.47
C ASP A 77 8.12 15.15 12.95
N LEU A 78 7.08 15.80 12.45
CA LEU A 78 6.75 15.81 11.01
C LEU A 78 7.93 16.29 10.14
N ARG A 79 8.62 17.34 10.59
CA ARG A 79 9.74 17.91 9.84
C ARG A 79 10.86 16.90 9.65
N ARG A 80 11.25 16.18 10.72
CA ARG A 80 12.27 15.14 10.67
C ARG A 80 11.86 13.99 9.76
N PHE A 81 10.59 13.55 9.83
CA PHE A 81 10.08 12.49 8.96
C PHE A 81 10.20 12.86 7.48
N VAL A 82 9.71 14.06 7.11
CA VAL A 82 9.79 14.54 5.72
C VAL A 82 11.24 14.73 5.26
N ALA A 83 12.13 15.20 6.13
CA ALA A 83 13.56 15.32 5.84
C ALA A 83 14.23 13.95 5.59
N LEU A 84 13.82 12.90 6.31
CA LEU A 84 14.27 11.53 6.05
C LEU A 84 13.78 11.00 4.69
N CYS A 85 12.54 11.31 4.31
CA CYS A 85 12.05 10.97 2.98
C CYS A 85 12.92 11.63 1.88
N LYS A 86 13.25 12.92 2.05
CA LYS A 86 14.17 13.63 1.13
C LYS A 86 15.54 12.95 1.06
N LYS A 87 16.11 12.58 2.21
CA LYS A 87 17.42 11.92 2.30
C LYS A 87 17.47 10.65 1.42
N HIS A 88 16.36 9.96 1.28
CA HIS A 88 16.24 8.70 0.54
C HIS A 88 15.52 8.83 -0.82
N ASP A 89 15.43 10.05 -1.36
CA ASP A 89 14.80 10.34 -2.66
C ASP A 89 13.35 9.85 -2.77
N MET A 90 12.60 9.95 -1.68
CA MET A 90 11.17 9.64 -1.63
C MET A 90 10.36 10.93 -1.62
N ASP A 91 9.44 11.06 -2.56
CA ASP A 91 8.47 12.15 -2.55
C ASP A 91 7.43 11.96 -1.45
N VAL A 92 6.78 13.04 -1.05
CA VAL A 92 5.79 13.03 0.04
C VAL A 92 4.52 13.75 -0.39
N ILE A 93 3.37 13.19 -0.01
CA ILE A 93 2.08 13.85 0.01
C ILE A 93 1.67 14.02 1.47
N VAL A 94 1.56 15.25 1.93
CA VAL A 94 1.12 15.54 3.31
C VAL A 94 -0.39 15.69 3.32
N ARG A 95 -1.08 14.84 4.08
CA ARG A 95 -2.53 14.89 4.24
C ARG A 95 -2.83 15.74 5.48
N ILE A 96 -3.17 17.02 5.27
CA ILE A 96 -3.19 18.06 6.30
C ILE A 96 -4.51 18.17 7.07
N GLY A 97 -5.48 17.33 6.78
CA GLY A 97 -6.80 17.42 7.39
C GLY A 97 -7.54 18.73 7.01
N PRO A 98 -8.27 19.35 7.94
CA PRO A 98 -8.31 19.15 9.41
C PRO A 98 -8.90 17.82 9.89
N PHE A 99 -9.91 17.30 9.20
CA PHE A 99 -10.45 15.97 9.43
C PHE A 99 -9.72 14.96 8.53
N CYS A 100 -9.27 13.85 9.13
CA CYS A 100 -8.46 12.83 8.44
C CYS A 100 -9.18 11.49 8.29
N HIS A 101 -10.18 11.18 9.08
CA HIS A 101 -10.69 9.82 9.27
C HIS A 101 -9.62 8.92 9.90
N GLY A 102 -8.89 8.12 9.12
CA GLY A 102 -7.66 7.41 9.53
C GLY A 102 -7.83 6.43 10.67
N GLU A 103 -9.07 5.97 10.94
CA GLU A 103 -9.44 5.11 12.07
C GLU A 103 -8.82 5.60 13.39
N ILE A 104 -8.85 6.91 13.59
CA ILE A 104 -8.37 7.55 14.81
C ILE A 104 -9.50 8.30 15.50
N ARG A 105 -9.41 8.48 16.81
CA ARG A 105 -10.40 9.18 17.62
C ARG A 105 -10.85 10.49 16.98
N ASN A 106 -12.17 10.67 16.86
CA ASN A 106 -12.84 11.83 16.24
C ASN A 106 -12.38 12.12 14.78
N GLY A 107 -11.84 11.12 14.07
CA GLY A 107 -11.24 11.34 12.74
C GLY A 107 -10.04 12.29 12.73
N GLY A 108 -9.38 12.46 13.87
CA GLY A 108 -8.25 13.34 14.06
C GLY A 108 -8.59 14.72 14.63
N LEU A 109 -9.86 15.05 14.83
CA LEU A 109 -10.25 16.30 15.48
C LEU A 109 -9.99 16.22 17.00
N PRO A 110 -9.43 17.27 17.63
CA PRO A 110 -9.16 17.26 19.06
C PRO A 110 -10.44 17.23 19.90
N ASP A 111 -10.41 16.57 21.05
CA ASP A 111 -11.56 16.52 21.98
C ASP A 111 -12.00 17.91 22.45
N TRP A 112 -11.06 18.81 22.73
CA TRP A 112 -11.36 20.17 23.17
C TRP A 112 -12.16 20.98 22.15
N LEU A 113 -12.05 20.65 20.85
CA LEU A 113 -12.77 21.33 19.77
C LEU A 113 -14.29 21.12 19.91
N PHE A 114 -14.73 19.94 20.33
CA PHE A 114 -16.13 19.62 20.58
C PHE A 114 -16.70 20.35 21.83
N ALA A 115 -15.83 20.83 22.70
CA ALA A 115 -16.22 21.68 23.83
C ALA A 115 -16.37 23.18 23.44
N ARG A 116 -16.13 23.52 22.18
CA ARG A 116 -16.29 24.88 21.67
C ARG A 116 -17.61 25.01 20.91
N PRO A 117 -18.25 26.20 20.92
CA PRO A 117 -19.49 26.45 20.16
C PRO A 117 -19.16 26.65 18.68
N VAL A 118 -18.75 25.58 18.01
CA VAL A 118 -18.37 25.56 16.60
C VAL A 118 -18.98 24.37 15.89
N GLU A 119 -19.30 24.56 14.62
CA GLU A 119 -19.69 23.45 13.75
C GLU A 119 -18.47 22.94 12.99
N VAL A 120 -18.01 21.71 13.32
CA VAL A 120 -16.85 21.10 12.68
C VAL A 120 -17.15 20.72 11.23
N ARG A 121 -16.12 20.62 10.40
CA ARG A 121 -16.21 20.23 8.98
C ARG A 121 -17.19 21.12 8.19
N SER A 122 -17.21 22.40 8.51
CA SER A 122 -18.08 23.41 7.89
C SER A 122 -17.34 24.75 7.72
N ASN A 123 -18.00 25.72 7.09
CA ASN A 123 -17.49 27.09 6.99
C ASN A 123 -17.86 27.98 8.18
N ASP A 124 -18.15 27.38 9.33
CA ASP A 124 -18.27 28.12 10.60
C ASP A 124 -17.00 28.94 10.81
N VAL A 125 -17.17 30.27 10.91
CA VAL A 125 -16.05 31.20 11.03
C VAL A 125 -15.17 30.98 12.26
N ASN A 126 -15.74 30.43 13.34
CA ASN A 126 -14.98 30.12 14.54
C ASN A 126 -14.23 28.81 14.40
N TYR A 127 -14.81 27.80 13.76
CA TYR A 127 -14.11 26.56 13.38
C TYR A 127 -12.92 26.88 12.44
N LEU A 128 -13.14 27.70 11.44
CA LEU A 128 -12.09 28.07 10.49
C LEU A 128 -10.92 28.83 11.14
N LYS A 129 -11.13 29.59 12.22
CA LYS A 129 -10.03 30.19 13.00
C LYS A 129 -9.11 29.13 13.61
N TYR A 130 -9.67 28.04 14.12
CA TYR A 130 -8.88 26.93 14.65
C TYR A 130 -8.13 26.18 13.55
N VAL A 131 -8.77 26.00 12.40
CA VAL A 131 -8.14 25.40 11.21
C VAL A 131 -6.98 26.27 10.69
N GLU A 132 -7.16 27.61 10.65
CA GLU A 132 -6.09 28.55 10.26
C GLU A 132 -4.88 28.41 11.18
N ARG A 133 -5.09 28.28 12.50
CA ARG A 133 -4.01 28.02 13.45
C ARG A 133 -3.30 26.69 13.17
N LEU A 134 -4.03 25.62 12.93
CA LEU A 134 -3.45 24.32 12.56
C LEU A 134 -2.60 24.42 11.28
N TYR A 135 -3.13 25.02 10.22
CA TYR A 135 -2.42 25.13 8.95
C TYR A 135 -1.17 25.99 9.06
N ASN A 136 -1.21 27.07 9.85
CA ASN A 136 -0.02 27.88 10.11
C ASN A 136 1.06 27.09 10.86
N GLU A 137 0.70 26.27 11.84
CA GLU A 137 1.63 25.39 12.54
C GLU A 137 2.24 24.34 11.63
N ILE A 138 1.43 23.67 10.79
CA ILE A 138 1.92 22.74 9.77
C ILE A 138 2.88 23.44 8.80
N ALA A 139 2.53 24.63 8.33
CA ALA A 139 3.38 25.40 7.41
C ALA A 139 4.74 25.75 8.01
N VAL A 140 4.81 26.04 9.32
CA VAL A 140 6.07 26.26 10.03
C VAL A 140 6.93 25.00 10.00
N GLN A 141 6.35 23.82 10.28
CA GLN A 141 7.08 22.55 10.25
C GLN A 141 7.61 22.21 8.87
N LEU A 142 6.84 22.52 7.82
CA LEU A 142 7.14 22.14 6.44
C LEU A 142 7.94 23.19 5.64
N LYS A 143 8.31 24.31 6.27
CA LYS A 143 9.06 25.40 5.62
C LYS A 143 10.34 24.89 4.96
N LYS A 144 10.55 25.21 3.69
CA LYS A 144 11.68 24.79 2.82
C LYS A 144 11.70 23.27 2.51
N LEU A 145 10.60 22.55 2.75
CA LEU A 145 10.47 21.15 2.37
C LEU A 145 9.53 20.93 1.17
N TYR A 146 8.95 21.99 0.64
CA TYR A 146 8.11 21.92 -0.55
C TYR A 146 8.95 21.73 -1.82
N TYR A 147 8.35 21.14 -2.85
CA TYR A 147 8.99 20.89 -4.14
C TYR A 147 9.59 22.17 -4.76
N LYS A 148 8.87 23.30 -4.66
CA LYS A 148 9.35 24.61 -5.11
C LYS A 148 10.63 25.09 -4.41
N ASP A 149 10.96 24.54 -3.25
CA ASP A 149 12.16 24.85 -2.47
C ASP A 149 13.23 23.74 -2.61
N GLY A 150 13.02 22.76 -3.50
CA GLY A 150 13.86 21.57 -3.65
C GLY A 150 13.61 20.49 -2.59
N GLY A 151 12.47 20.56 -1.90
CA GLY A 151 12.04 19.55 -0.93
C GLY A 151 11.25 18.40 -1.58
N PRO A 152 10.90 17.37 -0.82
CA PRO A 152 10.23 16.18 -1.31
C PRO A 152 8.71 16.31 -1.36
N ILE A 153 8.12 17.37 -0.81
CA ILE A 153 6.66 17.53 -0.77
C ILE A 153 6.15 17.97 -2.14
N ILE A 154 5.57 17.03 -2.86
CA ILE A 154 5.01 17.23 -4.20
C ILE A 154 3.50 17.43 -4.18
N GLY A 155 2.85 17.10 -3.08
CA GLY A 155 1.41 17.18 -2.95
C GLY A 155 0.93 17.36 -1.53
N VAL A 156 -0.30 17.87 -1.44
CA VAL A 156 -1.04 18.03 -0.19
C VAL A 156 -2.47 17.54 -0.42
N GLN A 157 -2.97 16.69 0.47
CA GLN A 157 -4.39 16.34 0.49
C GLN A 157 -5.14 17.20 1.49
N ILE A 158 -6.29 17.70 1.06
CA ILE A 158 -7.24 18.48 1.84
C ILE A 158 -8.38 17.57 2.31
N GLU A 159 -8.68 17.57 3.62
CA GLU A 159 -9.78 16.83 4.22
C GLU A 159 -9.76 15.32 3.90
N ASN A 160 -10.77 14.58 4.23
CA ASN A 160 -10.96 13.20 3.83
C ASN A 160 -12.44 12.85 3.75
N GLU A 161 -12.87 12.31 2.63
CA GLU A 161 -14.25 11.88 2.38
C GLU A 161 -15.30 12.92 2.81
N HIS A 162 -15.04 14.19 2.56
CA HIS A 162 -15.96 15.26 2.93
C HIS A 162 -17.32 15.04 2.27
N GLN A 163 -18.41 15.03 3.04
CA GLN A 163 -19.77 14.67 2.63
C GLN A 163 -19.97 13.23 2.15
N HIS A 164 -19.01 12.33 2.40
CA HIS A 164 -19.16 10.90 2.10
C HIS A 164 -19.11 10.02 3.35
N SER A 165 -18.22 10.32 4.29
CA SER A 165 -18.03 9.51 5.48
C SER A 165 -17.73 10.35 6.72
N ALA A 166 -18.10 9.82 7.88
CA ALA A 166 -17.77 10.36 9.20
C ALA A 166 -17.05 9.31 10.03
N ALA A 167 -16.25 9.76 10.98
CA ALA A 167 -15.64 8.89 11.97
C ALA A 167 -16.65 8.57 13.07
N PRO A 168 -17.05 7.31 13.24
CA PRO A 168 -17.91 6.88 14.33
C PRO A 168 -17.13 6.49 15.58
N TRP A 169 -15.94 7.07 15.78
CA TRP A 169 -14.95 6.54 16.70
C TRP A 169 -15.05 7.07 18.12
N ALA A 170 -15.63 8.25 18.32
CA ALA A 170 -15.74 8.81 19.65
C ALA A 170 -16.81 9.91 19.71
N ILE A 171 -17.20 10.31 20.91
CA ILE A 171 -18.22 11.33 21.18
C ILE A 171 -19.52 11.07 20.39
N GLN A 172 -19.87 9.80 20.25
CA GLN A 172 -21.13 9.36 19.67
C GLN A 172 -21.81 8.36 20.63
N TYR A 173 -23.11 8.41 20.66
CA TYR A 173 -23.91 7.52 21.48
C TYR A 173 -24.62 6.47 20.61
N PRO A 174 -24.93 5.29 21.16
CA PRO A 174 -25.74 4.31 20.46
C PRO A 174 -27.09 4.90 20.00
N GLY A 175 -27.43 4.69 18.73
CA GLY A 175 -28.67 5.19 18.14
C GLY A 175 -28.53 6.57 17.49
N GLU A 176 -27.45 7.29 17.66
CA GLU A 176 -27.21 8.51 16.88
C GLU A 176 -27.00 8.19 15.40
N GLN A 177 -27.56 9.02 14.56
CA GLN A 177 -27.27 8.98 13.13
C GLN A 177 -25.85 9.51 12.90
N ARG A 178 -25.12 8.88 12.01
CA ARG A 178 -23.80 9.36 11.62
C ARG A 178 -23.92 10.65 10.83
N ASP A 179 -23.39 11.71 11.36
CA ASP A 179 -23.17 12.94 10.61
C ASP A 179 -21.89 12.83 9.78
N MET A 180 -22.00 12.89 8.48
CA MET A 180 -20.83 12.89 7.60
C MET A 180 -20.18 14.26 7.57
N THR A 181 -20.98 15.29 7.48
CA THR A 181 -20.63 16.68 7.77
C THR A 181 -21.89 17.39 8.21
N ALA A 182 -21.77 18.56 8.80
CA ALA A 182 -22.91 19.41 9.15
C ALA A 182 -23.82 19.74 7.95
N ALA A 183 -23.32 19.63 6.74
CA ALA A 183 -24.03 19.98 5.51
C ALA A 183 -24.63 18.76 4.77
N THR A 184 -24.66 17.56 5.34
CA THR A 184 -24.93 16.35 4.54
C THR A 184 -26.39 15.95 4.47
N TYR A 185 -27.10 15.85 5.60
CA TYR A 185 -28.43 15.21 5.63
C TYR A 185 -29.54 16.00 6.30
N ASP A 186 -29.22 16.94 7.15
CA ASP A 186 -30.19 17.70 7.93
C ASP A 186 -30.13 19.18 7.58
N SER A 187 -31.24 19.71 7.05
CA SER A 187 -31.32 21.12 6.70
C SER A 187 -31.22 22.05 7.92
N SER A 188 -31.59 21.58 9.12
CA SER A 188 -31.38 22.35 10.35
C SER A 188 -29.91 22.44 10.72
N ILE A 189 -29.15 21.36 10.52
CA ILE A 189 -27.70 21.32 10.76
C ILE A 189 -26.98 22.15 9.71
N THR A 190 -27.41 22.12 8.45
CA THR A 190 -26.78 22.91 7.38
C THR A 190 -26.83 24.41 7.60
N MET A 191 -27.77 24.89 8.39
CA MET A 191 -27.90 26.31 8.73
C MET A 191 -26.92 26.74 9.83
N ILE A 192 -26.40 25.79 10.61
CA ILE A 192 -25.41 26.06 11.65
C ILE A 192 -24.04 26.22 11.02
N GLY A 193 -23.35 27.30 11.35
CA GLY A 193 -22.02 27.60 10.80
C GLY A 193 -22.01 28.10 9.34
N VAL A 194 -23.16 28.25 8.71
CA VAL A 194 -23.32 28.85 7.39
C VAL A 194 -23.65 30.31 7.55
N SER A 195 -22.88 31.21 6.97
CA SER A 195 -23.20 32.64 6.99
C SER A 195 -24.49 32.92 6.20
N GLU A 196 -25.18 34.03 6.54
CA GLU A 196 -26.41 34.42 5.86
C GLU A 196 -26.28 34.47 4.34
N GLN A 197 -25.10 34.83 3.83
CA GLN A 197 -24.82 34.86 2.38
C GLN A 197 -24.81 33.51 1.69
N HIS A 198 -24.75 32.39 2.41
CA HIS A 198 -24.70 31.03 1.86
C HIS A 198 -26.01 30.23 2.04
N GLN A 199 -27.04 30.84 2.62
CA GLN A 199 -28.29 30.15 2.95
C GLN A 199 -29.06 29.58 1.76
N ASN A 200 -28.81 30.09 0.56
CA ASN A 200 -29.47 29.65 -0.67
C ASN A 200 -28.63 28.64 -1.48
N ILE A 201 -27.49 28.21 -0.96
CA ILE A 201 -26.58 27.27 -1.64
C ILE A 201 -27.01 25.84 -1.36
N THR A 202 -26.96 24.96 -2.36
CA THR A 202 -27.25 23.53 -2.19
C THR A 202 -26.21 22.85 -1.29
N MET A 203 -26.57 21.69 -0.68
CA MET A 203 -25.63 20.95 0.17
C MET A 203 -24.37 20.55 -0.55
N SER A 204 -24.44 20.13 -1.83
CA SER A 204 -23.26 19.79 -2.62
C SER A 204 -22.37 21.02 -2.88
N GLU A 205 -22.96 22.17 -3.16
CA GLU A 205 -22.21 23.42 -3.31
C GLU A 205 -21.56 23.87 -2.01
N LEU A 206 -22.20 23.64 -0.86
CA LEU A 206 -21.59 23.91 0.45
C LEU A 206 -20.34 23.06 0.68
N GLY A 207 -20.38 21.77 0.32
CA GLY A 207 -19.21 20.90 0.41
C GLY A 207 -18.05 21.34 -0.47
N ASP A 208 -18.34 21.68 -1.72
CA ASP A 208 -17.35 22.19 -2.67
C ASP A 208 -16.77 23.54 -2.22
N LEU A 209 -17.62 24.42 -1.66
CA LEU A 209 -17.19 25.68 -1.08
C LEU A 209 -16.27 25.48 0.11
N HIS A 210 -16.61 24.55 1.02
CA HIS A 210 -15.76 24.23 2.18
C HIS A 210 -14.38 23.72 1.74
N MET A 211 -14.34 22.77 0.82
CA MET A 211 -13.07 22.24 0.29
C MET A 211 -12.20 23.33 -0.33
N ARG A 212 -12.81 24.23 -1.12
CA ARG A 212 -12.11 25.40 -1.71
C ARG A 212 -11.61 26.35 -0.63
N THR A 213 -12.42 26.60 0.39
CA THR A 213 -12.03 27.45 1.53
C THR A 213 -10.81 26.88 2.25
N LEU A 214 -10.79 25.58 2.53
CA LEU A 214 -9.64 24.90 3.16
C LEU A 214 -8.38 25.01 2.28
N LYS A 215 -8.50 24.84 0.97
CA LYS A 215 -7.36 24.99 0.04
C LYS A 215 -6.81 26.39 0.08
N GLN A 216 -7.68 27.41 0.00
CA GLN A 216 -7.26 28.83 0.06
C GLN A 216 -6.58 29.16 1.39
N MET A 217 -7.06 28.60 2.51
CA MET A 217 -6.44 28.76 3.82
C MET A 217 -5.06 28.10 3.87
N ALA A 218 -4.90 26.92 3.28
CA ALA A 218 -3.61 26.27 3.17
C ALA A 218 -2.61 27.10 2.35
N GLU A 219 -3.03 27.61 1.20
CA GLU A 219 -2.22 28.50 0.36
C GLU A 219 -1.82 29.79 1.08
N LYS A 220 -2.76 30.41 1.80
CA LYS A 220 -2.51 31.59 2.62
C LYS A 220 -1.49 31.32 3.73
N ALA A 221 -1.51 30.13 4.33
CA ALA A 221 -0.52 29.71 5.32
C ALA A 221 0.88 29.44 4.72
N GLY A 222 0.99 29.39 3.39
CA GLY A 222 2.24 29.11 2.68
C GLY A 222 2.42 27.63 2.31
N ILE A 223 1.38 26.81 2.43
CA ILE A 223 1.38 25.40 1.99
C ILE A 223 1.11 25.39 0.47
N ILE A 224 2.18 25.48 -0.31
CA ILE A 224 2.10 25.60 -1.78
C ILE A 224 2.88 24.45 -2.42
N THR A 225 2.19 23.60 -3.15
CA THR A 225 2.75 22.41 -3.79
C THR A 225 2.26 22.28 -5.25
N PRO A 226 2.93 21.48 -6.10
CA PRO A 226 2.46 21.19 -7.45
C PRO A 226 1.07 20.53 -7.48
N LEU A 227 0.77 19.67 -6.51
CA LEU A 227 -0.47 18.91 -6.46
C LEU A 227 -1.27 19.23 -5.20
N TYR A 228 -2.58 19.41 -5.38
CA TYR A 228 -3.56 19.28 -4.31
C TYR A 228 -4.43 18.10 -4.65
N THR A 229 -4.72 17.24 -3.67
CA THR A 229 -5.58 16.07 -3.85
C THR A 229 -6.79 16.15 -2.92
N ALA A 230 -7.86 15.50 -3.33
CA ALA A 230 -9.05 15.28 -2.52
C ALA A 230 -9.56 13.87 -2.77
N THR A 231 -10.16 13.25 -1.76
CA THR A 231 -10.83 11.96 -1.95
C THR A 231 -11.98 12.11 -2.95
N GLY A 232 -11.99 11.30 -3.98
CA GLY A 232 -12.88 11.44 -5.13
C GLY A 232 -13.82 10.26 -5.36
N TRP A 233 -14.03 9.39 -4.37
CA TRP A 233 -14.99 8.29 -4.49
C TRP A 233 -16.34 8.61 -3.85
N GLY A 234 -17.37 7.98 -4.35
CA GLY A 234 -18.74 8.19 -3.90
C GLY A 234 -19.15 9.66 -4.01
N MET A 235 -19.86 10.14 -3.02
CA MET A 235 -20.36 11.52 -2.99
C MET A 235 -19.41 12.53 -2.33
N ALA A 236 -18.13 12.16 -2.16
CA ALA A 236 -17.15 13.07 -1.57
C ALA A 236 -16.98 14.35 -2.39
N ALA A 237 -16.90 15.48 -1.68
CA ALA A 237 -16.69 16.79 -2.27
C ALA A 237 -15.25 16.94 -2.78
N VAL A 238 -15.11 17.54 -3.94
CA VAL A 238 -13.81 17.83 -4.58
C VAL A 238 -13.70 19.29 -4.95
N ILE A 239 -12.48 19.76 -5.22
CA ILE A 239 -12.26 21.15 -5.68
C ILE A 239 -12.10 21.08 -7.21
N GLY A 240 -13.18 21.36 -7.91
CA GLY A 240 -13.21 21.29 -9.38
C GLY A 240 -12.12 22.14 -10.04
N ASN A 241 -11.36 21.54 -10.95
CA ASN A 241 -10.23 22.11 -11.69
C ASN A 241 -9.03 22.59 -10.83
N GLU A 242 -9.06 22.39 -9.51
CA GLU A 242 -8.01 22.89 -8.59
C GLU A 242 -7.39 21.78 -7.73
N ALA A 243 -8.01 20.62 -7.66
CA ALA A 243 -7.48 19.46 -6.96
C ALA A 243 -7.67 18.19 -7.82
N LEU A 244 -6.76 17.24 -7.67
CA LEU A 244 -6.81 15.93 -8.28
C LEU A 244 -7.66 15.01 -7.42
N PRO A 245 -8.82 14.53 -7.91
CA PRO A 245 -9.58 13.52 -7.20
C PRO A 245 -8.83 12.18 -7.24
N VAL A 246 -8.69 11.55 -6.06
CA VAL A 246 -8.07 10.22 -5.92
C VAL A 246 -9.12 9.17 -5.62
N THR A 247 -8.88 7.92 -6.01
CA THR A 247 -9.85 6.82 -5.94
C THR A 247 -9.45 5.75 -4.94
N ALA A 248 -10.39 4.85 -4.61
CA ALA A 248 -10.25 3.76 -3.67
C ALA A 248 -10.92 2.47 -4.17
N ALA A 249 -10.48 1.32 -3.68
CA ALA A 249 -11.19 0.06 -3.76
C ALA A 249 -10.75 -0.89 -2.63
N TYR A 250 -11.72 -1.52 -1.95
CA TYR A 250 -11.48 -2.44 -0.85
C TYR A 250 -12.23 -3.75 -1.07
N THR A 251 -11.51 -4.83 -1.26
CA THR A 251 -12.08 -6.17 -1.48
C THR A 251 -12.59 -6.83 -0.19
N TYR A 252 -12.07 -6.42 0.97
CA TYR A 252 -12.41 -6.96 2.29
C TYR A 252 -12.81 -5.85 3.28
N PRO A 253 -13.83 -5.02 2.99
CA PRO A 253 -14.17 -3.90 3.85
C PRO A 253 -14.77 -4.38 5.18
N PHE A 254 -14.32 -3.80 6.30
CA PHE A 254 -14.89 -4.11 7.63
C PHE A 254 -16.26 -3.45 7.88
N TRP A 255 -16.59 -2.44 7.08
CA TRP A 255 -17.86 -1.68 7.19
C TRP A 255 -19.04 -2.32 6.44
N ALA A 256 -18.80 -3.36 5.66
CA ALA A 256 -19.82 -4.06 4.88
C ALA A 256 -19.86 -5.55 5.22
N LYS A 257 -20.95 -6.21 4.87
CA LYS A 257 -21.03 -7.68 4.96
C LYS A 257 -20.07 -8.31 3.94
N PRO A 258 -19.38 -9.40 4.31
CA PRO A 258 -18.53 -10.13 3.39
C PRO A 258 -19.31 -10.60 2.16
N SER A 259 -18.85 -10.24 0.98
CA SER A 259 -19.43 -10.64 -0.31
C SER A 259 -18.40 -10.50 -1.41
N MET A 260 -18.58 -11.23 -2.52
CA MET A 260 -17.75 -11.06 -3.71
C MET A 260 -17.86 -9.62 -4.21
N SER A 261 -16.71 -8.92 -4.31
CA SER A 261 -16.68 -7.54 -4.77
C SER A 261 -16.58 -7.43 -6.29
N PRO A 262 -17.01 -6.32 -6.89
CA PRO A 262 -16.79 -6.07 -8.32
C PRO A 262 -15.35 -5.64 -8.65
N PHE A 263 -14.49 -5.46 -7.65
CA PHE A 263 -13.14 -4.90 -7.82
C PHE A 263 -12.12 -5.85 -8.46
N CYS A 264 -12.53 -7.09 -8.74
CA CYS A 264 -11.75 -8.05 -9.53
C CYS A 264 -12.19 -8.11 -11.01
N LEU A 265 -13.16 -7.29 -11.42
CA LEU A 265 -13.66 -7.20 -12.78
C LEU A 265 -13.02 -6.01 -13.50
N PHE A 266 -12.56 -6.25 -14.74
CA PHE A 266 -12.03 -5.17 -15.58
C PHE A 266 -13.14 -4.26 -16.08
N LYS A 267 -12.91 -2.97 -16.07
CA LYS A 267 -13.75 -1.92 -16.62
C LYS A 267 -12.91 -0.68 -16.94
N ASP A 268 -13.47 0.34 -17.55
CA ASP A 268 -12.80 1.63 -17.69
C ASP A 268 -12.99 2.46 -16.41
N ILE A 269 -12.03 2.36 -15.48
CA ILE A 269 -12.10 3.07 -14.20
C ILE A 269 -11.79 4.57 -14.30
N GLN A 270 -11.24 5.04 -15.41
CA GLN A 270 -11.07 6.47 -15.63
C GLN A 270 -12.44 7.15 -15.81
N ARG A 271 -13.32 6.54 -16.61
CA ARG A 271 -14.65 7.08 -16.88
C ARG A 271 -15.69 6.69 -15.85
N VAL A 272 -15.58 5.48 -15.32
CA VAL A 272 -16.48 4.94 -14.29
C VAL A 272 -15.65 4.44 -13.13
N PRO A 273 -15.19 5.33 -12.23
CA PRO A 273 -14.41 4.94 -11.07
C PRO A 273 -15.10 3.91 -10.19
N ASP A 274 -14.32 3.20 -9.39
CA ASP A 274 -14.87 2.39 -8.32
C ASP A 274 -15.61 3.30 -7.30
N TYR A 275 -16.63 2.78 -6.65
CA TYR A 275 -17.55 3.56 -5.80
C TYR A 275 -18.26 4.72 -6.52
N SER A 276 -18.53 4.57 -7.82
CA SER A 276 -19.42 5.50 -8.55
C SER A 276 -20.86 5.46 -8.00
N PRO A 277 -21.65 6.55 -8.14
CA PRO A 277 -21.33 7.77 -8.87
C PRO A 277 -20.37 8.70 -8.13
N VAL A 278 -19.66 9.54 -8.87
CA VAL A 278 -18.74 10.56 -8.36
C VAL A 278 -19.21 11.97 -8.76
N ARG A 279 -18.72 13.00 -8.06
CA ARG A 279 -19.17 14.38 -8.20
C ARG A 279 -18.37 15.23 -9.18
N TYR A 280 -17.35 14.67 -9.82
CA TYR A 280 -16.49 15.40 -10.76
C TYR A 280 -16.61 14.84 -12.17
N ASP A 281 -16.22 15.65 -13.15
CA ASP A 281 -16.13 15.25 -14.55
C ASP A 281 -14.87 14.39 -14.75
N THR A 282 -15.09 13.08 -14.92
CA THR A 282 -14.00 12.09 -15.02
C THR A 282 -13.12 12.26 -16.27
N ASP A 283 -13.63 12.93 -17.32
CA ASP A 283 -12.84 13.20 -18.52
C ASP A 283 -11.73 14.23 -18.32
N LYS A 284 -11.78 15.00 -17.22
CA LYS A 284 -10.81 16.02 -16.90
C LYS A 284 -9.61 15.56 -16.09
N TYR A 285 -9.67 14.35 -15.54
CA TYR A 285 -8.67 13.86 -14.58
C TYR A 285 -8.14 12.48 -14.95
N PRO A 286 -6.86 12.20 -14.68
CA PRO A 286 -6.36 10.84 -14.74
C PRO A 286 -6.95 9.98 -13.61
N SER A 287 -6.99 8.68 -13.80
CA SER A 287 -7.34 7.75 -12.72
C SER A 287 -6.13 7.54 -11.81
N PHE A 288 -6.14 8.19 -10.64
CA PHE A 288 -5.15 8.00 -9.58
C PHE A 288 -5.79 7.34 -8.38
N CYS A 289 -5.24 6.19 -7.98
CA CYS A 289 -5.69 5.45 -6.82
C CYS A 289 -4.82 5.83 -5.61
N ALA A 290 -5.43 6.14 -4.48
CA ALA A 290 -4.73 6.48 -3.24
C ALA A 290 -5.01 5.49 -2.11
N GLU A 291 -6.18 4.85 -2.12
CA GLU A 291 -6.61 3.95 -1.06
C GLU A 291 -7.05 2.59 -1.62
N MET A 292 -6.09 1.86 -2.19
CA MET A 292 -6.32 0.47 -2.57
C MET A 292 -6.07 -0.43 -1.36
N GLY A 293 -7.10 -1.14 -0.93
CA GLY A 293 -7.06 -2.02 0.24
C GLY A 293 -6.40 -3.36 -0.08
N VAL A 294 -5.09 -3.41 0.02
CA VAL A 294 -4.29 -4.66 -0.10
C VAL A 294 -4.15 -5.40 1.23
N GLY A 295 -4.67 -4.85 2.28
CA GLY A 295 -4.95 -5.36 3.60
C GLY A 295 -6.20 -4.67 4.13
N ILE A 296 -6.55 -4.90 5.39
CA ILE A 296 -7.67 -4.25 6.07
C ILE A 296 -7.45 -4.19 7.57
N GLN A 297 -7.91 -3.10 8.20
CA GLN A 297 -7.97 -3.01 9.65
C GLN A 297 -9.00 -4.00 10.19
N MET A 298 -8.61 -4.79 11.17
CA MET A 298 -9.53 -5.67 11.87
C MET A 298 -10.40 -4.87 12.83
N VAL A 299 -11.66 -5.24 12.87
CA VAL A 299 -12.59 -4.82 13.92
C VAL A 299 -13.04 -6.04 14.70
N TYR A 300 -13.63 -5.84 15.86
CA TYR A 300 -13.99 -6.95 16.75
C TYR A 300 -14.76 -8.06 16.03
N ARG A 301 -15.76 -7.70 15.22
CA ARG A 301 -16.67 -8.65 14.54
C ARG A 301 -16.22 -9.11 13.15
N SER A 302 -15.12 -8.57 12.59
CA SER A 302 -14.63 -8.89 11.25
C SER A 302 -13.11 -8.98 11.23
N ARG A 303 -12.61 -10.19 10.94
CA ARG A 303 -11.17 -10.52 11.00
C ARG A 303 -10.73 -11.37 9.80
N PRO A 304 -11.04 -10.96 8.56
CA PRO A 304 -10.67 -11.74 7.39
C PRO A 304 -9.15 -11.73 7.19
N ILE A 305 -8.61 -12.81 6.60
CA ILE A 305 -7.24 -12.84 6.11
C ILE A 305 -7.26 -12.37 4.66
N VAL A 306 -6.54 -11.29 4.37
CA VAL A 306 -6.33 -10.80 3.01
C VAL A 306 -5.11 -11.49 2.42
N LYS A 307 -5.32 -12.31 1.40
CA LYS A 307 -4.25 -13.07 0.74
C LYS A 307 -3.36 -12.16 -0.12
N ALA A 308 -2.11 -12.54 -0.29
CA ALA A 308 -1.18 -11.83 -1.17
C ALA A 308 -1.65 -11.79 -2.64
N GLU A 309 -2.28 -12.87 -3.09
CA GLU A 309 -2.88 -12.96 -4.43
C GLU A 309 -4.03 -11.97 -4.62
N ALA A 310 -4.77 -11.63 -3.56
CA ALA A 310 -5.81 -10.61 -3.60
C ALA A 310 -5.21 -9.22 -3.88
N ALA A 311 -4.09 -8.89 -3.25
CA ALA A 311 -3.37 -7.64 -3.46
C ALA A 311 -2.87 -7.51 -4.91
N GLU A 312 -2.23 -8.55 -5.42
CA GLU A 312 -1.74 -8.58 -6.81
C GLU A 312 -2.88 -8.48 -7.82
N ALA A 313 -3.94 -9.26 -7.63
CA ALA A 313 -5.10 -9.27 -8.52
C ALA A 313 -5.80 -7.91 -8.59
N LEU A 314 -6.02 -7.27 -7.43
CA LEU A 314 -6.61 -5.95 -7.37
C LEU A 314 -5.78 -4.95 -8.17
N MET A 315 -4.45 -4.99 -8.06
CA MET A 315 -3.58 -4.05 -8.76
C MET A 315 -3.41 -4.36 -10.25
N VAL A 316 -3.32 -5.62 -10.64
CA VAL A 316 -3.31 -6.02 -12.06
C VAL A 316 -4.61 -5.59 -12.74
N ARG A 317 -5.75 -5.83 -12.09
CA ARG A 317 -7.05 -5.35 -12.58
C ARG A 317 -7.09 -3.83 -12.69
N THR A 318 -6.62 -3.12 -11.68
CA THR A 318 -6.67 -1.66 -11.63
C THR A 318 -5.80 -1.03 -12.70
N LEU A 319 -4.59 -1.53 -12.91
CA LEU A 319 -3.71 -1.10 -14.01
C LEU A 319 -4.32 -1.40 -15.39
N GLY A 320 -4.83 -2.61 -15.59
CA GLY A 320 -5.48 -3.00 -16.84
C GLY A 320 -6.75 -2.20 -17.13
N SER A 321 -7.41 -1.71 -16.09
CA SER A 321 -8.63 -0.89 -16.19
C SER A 321 -8.37 0.60 -16.40
N GLY A 322 -7.11 1.04 -16.47
CA GLY A 322 -6.77 2.41 -16.88
C GLY A 322 -6.16 3.29 -15.79
N ALA A 323 -5.84 2.76 -14.61
CA ALA A 323 -5.16 3.56 -13.58
C ALA A 323 -3.78 4.02 -14.06
N ASN A 324 -3.49 5.30 -13.86
CA ASN A 324 -2.22 5.95 -14.16
C ASN A 324 -1.51 6.49 -12.91
N GLY A 325 -1.95 6.05 -11.75
CA GLY A 325 -1.31 6.13 -10.46
C GLY A 325 -1.91 5.06 -9.57
N ILE A 326 -1.09 4.35 -8.82
CA ILE A 326 -1.54 3.34 -7.87
C ILE A 326 -1.08 3.70 -6.48
N GLY A 327 -1.90 3.41 -5.48
CA GLY A 327 -1.61 3.76 -4.11
C GLY A 327 -2.35 2.89 -3.11
N TYR A 328 -1.70 2.66 -1.99
CA TYR A 328 -2.15 1.70 -0.97
C TYR A 328 -2.50 2.41 0.33
N TYR A 329 -3.63 2.06 0.88
CA TYR A 329 -4.00 2.37 2.26
C TYR A 329 -4.24 1.09 3.03
N MET A 330 -3.45 0.66 3.97
CA MET A 330 -2.09 1.09 4.31
C MET A 330 -1.06 0.27 3.53
N TYR A 331 0.10 0.85 3.26
CA TYR A 331 1.27 0.07 2.82
C TYR A 331 2.16 -0.36 3.98
N HIS A 332 2.23 0.47 5.02
CA HIS A 332 2.93 0.21 6.27
C HIS A 332 1.97 0.38 7.44
N GLY A 333 1.81 -0.65 8.24
CA GLY A 333 1.05 -0.60 9.46
C GLY A 333 1.74 0.19 10.56
N GLY A 334 1.14 0.22 11.72
CA GLY A 334 1.67 0.92 12.89
C GLY A 334 0.92 0.61 14.16
N SER A 335 1.20 1.40 15.19
CA SER A 335 0.57 1.32 16.51
C SER A 335 0.00 2.67 16.88
N THR A 336 -1.29 2.74 17.16
CA THR A 336 -1.94 3.98 17.57
C THR A 336 -1.47 4.39 18.96
N PRO A 337 -0.98 5.63 19.16
CA PRO A 337 -0.42 6.03 20.42
C PRO A 337 -1.46 6.32 21.49
N LYS A 338 -1.04 6.28 22.74
CA LYS A 338 -1.81 6.75 23.89
C LYS A 338 -1.75 8.27 23.98
N GLN A 339 -2.83 8.89 24.45
CA GLN A 339 -2.84 10.32 24.75
C GLN A 339 -1.94 10.63 25.94
N ASN A 340 -1.19 11.73 25.88
CA ASN A 340 -0.31 12.16 26.98
C ASN A 340 -1.10 12.69 28.19
N ASN A 341 -2.31 13.21 27.96
CA ASN A 341 -3.23 13.70 29.00
C ASN A 341 -3.85 12.59 29.86
N GLY A 342 -3.61 11.33 29.54
CA GLY A 342 -4.14 10.18 30.27
C GLY A 342 -5.60 9.84 29.99
N VAL A 343 -6.26 10.53 29.07
CA VAL A 343 -7.70 10.29 28.74
C VAL A 343 -7.91 8.92 28.11
N GLY A 344 -6.95 8.41 27.35
CA GLY A 344 -7.06 7.10 26.71
C GLY A 344 -6.20 6.97 25.46
N PHE A 345 -6.52 6.00 24.62
CA PHE A 345 -5.87 5.83 23.33
C PHE A 345 -6.55 6.66 22.25
N PHE A 346 -5.83 7.01 21.19
CA PHE A 346 -6.39 7.70 20.05
C PHE A 346 -7.30 6.84 19.17
N SER A 347 -7.57 5.59 19.54
CA SER A 347 -8.47 4.66 18.84
C SER A 347 -9.65 4.18 19.70
N ASP A 348 -10.06 4.94 20.69
CA ASP A 348 -11.31 4.66 21.40
C ASP A 348 -12.50 4.89 20.47
N ASP A 349 -13.17 3.84 20.06
CA ASP A 349 -14.20 3.89 19.04
C ASP A 349 -15.40 2.98 19.29
N GLY A 350 -16.49 3.26 18.58
CA GLY A 350 -17.72 2.46 18.57
C GLY A 350 -17.73 1.29 17.58
N MET A 351 -16.69 1.12 16.74
CA MET A 351 -16.58 0.02 15.77
C MET A 351 -15.91 -1.22 16.37
N GLY A 352 -15.28 -1.09 17.52
CA GLY A 352 -14.54 -2.16 18.17
C GLY A 352 -13.22 -2.44 17.53
N MET A 353 -12.46 -1.42 17.21
CA MET A 353 -11.07 -1.55 16.77
C MET A 353 -10.13 -1.92 17.93
N PRO A 354 -8.96 -2.51 17.65
CA PRO A 354 -7.88 -2.59 18.63
C PRO A 354 -7.55 -1.19 19.15
N LYS A 355 -7.20 -1.08 20.42
CA LYS A 355 -6.82 0.21 21.04
C LYS A 355 -5.47 0.72 20.54
N ILE A 356 -4.58 -0.20 20.18
CA ILE A 356 -3.20 0.09 19.81
C ILE A 356 -2.89 -0.37 18.40
N SER A 357 -3.15 -1.65 18.07
CA SER A 357 -2.74 -2.20 16.79
C SER A 357 -3.41 -1.50 15.62
N TYR A 358 -2.59 -1.01 14.72
CA TYR A 358 -2.96 -0.53 13.39
C TYR A 358 -2.13 -1.26 12.33
N ASP A 359 -2.03 -2.58 12.50
CA ASP A 359 -1.27 -3.46 11.59
C ASP A 359 -1.82 -3.41 10.16
N TYR A 360 -3.13 -3.31 10.01
CA TYR A 360 -3.87 -3.19 8.76
C TYR A 360 -3.65 -4.37 7.80
N GLN A 361 -2.99 -5.43 8.24
CA GLN A 361 -2.46 -6.48 7.36
C GLN A 361 -1.67 -5.89 6.17
N ALA A 362 -1.00 -4.76 6.42
CA ALA A 362 -0.26 -4.03 5.40
C ALA A 362 0.92 -4.85 4.86
N PRO A 363 1.39 -4.58 3.65
CA PRO A 363 2.60 -5.19 3.10
C PRO A 363 3.81 -5.12 4.03
N ILE A 364 3.96 -4.03 4.79
CA ILE A 364 4.87 -3.95 5.94
C ILE A 364 4.01 -3.83 7.19
N GLY A 365 4.10 -4.81 8.09
CA GLY A 365 3.25 -4.89 9.28
C GLY A 365 3.60 -3.89 10.37
N GLU A 366 2.85 -3.96 11.47
CA GLU A 366 2.94 -3.05 12.63
C GLU A 366 4.36 -2.92 13.19
N PHE A 367 5.16 -3.98 13.14
CA PHE A 367 6.54 -4.03 13.66
C PHE A 367 7.61 -4.03 12.56
N GLY A 368 7.25 -3.70 11.32
CA GLY A 368 8.19 -3.55 10.22
C GLY A 368 8.57 -4.85 9.50
N LEU A 369 7.94 -5.97 9.78
CA LEU A 369 8.12 -7.20 9.00
C LEU A 369 7.31 -7.12 7.70
N VAL A 370 7.93 -7.57 6.61
CA VAL A 370 7.26 -7.66 5.31
C VAL A 370 6.41 -8.92 5.22
N ARG A 371 5.26 -8.81 4.54
CA ARG A 371 4.36 -9.92 4.21
C ARG A 371 4.56 -10.35 2.75
N ASP A 372 3.98 -11.47 2.38
CA ASP A 372 3.99 -11.95 1.00
C ASP A 372 3.39 -10.93 0.02
N SER A 373 2.40 -10.14 0.43
CA SER A 373 1.84 -9.06 -0.37
C SER A 373 2.88 -8.00 -0.78
N TYR A 374 3.89 -7.74 0.06
CA TYR A 374 4.99 -6.85 -0.28
C TYR A 374 5.76 -7.34 -1.51
N GLN A 375 6.05 -8.64 -1.58
CA GLN A 375 6.77 -9.24 -2.70
C GLN A 375 5.91 -9.29 -3.96
N ASN A 376 4.65 -9.68 -3.84
CA ASN A 376 3.71 -9.72 -4.96
C ASN A 376 3.51 -8.33 -5.59
N LEU A 377 3.40 -7.29 -4.78
CA LEU A 377 3.27 -5.91 -5.25
C LEU A 377 4.58 -5.37 -5.84
N ARG A 378 5.72 -5.74 -5.26
CA ARG A 378 7.04 -5.29 -5.74
C ARG A 378 7.31 -5.72 -7.18
N ILE A 379 6.84 -6.87 -7.63
CA ILE A 379 6.90 -7.28 -9.03
C ILE A 379 6.28 -6.20 -9.93
N LEU A 380 5.08 -5.73 -9.58
CA LEU A 380 4.38 -4.69 -10.33
C LEU A 380 5.09 -3.34 -10.26
N HIS A 381 5.56 -2.95 -9.08
CA HIS A 381 6.28 -1.69 -8.90
C HIS A 381 7.61 -1.66 -9.65
N THR A 382 8.33 -2.77 -9.69
CA THR A 382 9.58 -2.91 -10.45
C THR A 382 9.32 -2.75 -11.94
N PHE A 383 8.27 -3.37 -12.46
CA PHE A 383 7.80 -3.18 -13.84
C PHE A 383 7.44 -1.71 -14.12
N LEU A 384 6.65 -1.08 -13.26
CA LEU A 384 6.23 0.32 -13.44
C LEU A 384 7.39 1.31 -13.39
N LYS A 385 8.43 1.03 -12.61
CA LYS A 385 9.61 1.89 -12.51
C LYS A 385 10.31 2.04 -13.87
N ASP A 386 10.44 0.97 -14.62
CA ASP A 386 11.15 0.96 -15.89
C ASP A 386 10.23 1.17 -17.10
N PHE A 387 8.96 0.79 -17.00
CA PHE A 387 8.01 0.75 -18.13
C PHE A 387 6.74 1.57 -17.91
N GLY A 388 6.58 2.21 -16.75
CA GLY A 388 5.42 3.04 -16.46
C GLY A 388 5.26 4.21 -17.41
N SER A 389 6.36 4.78 -17.91
CA SER A 389 6.33 5.85 -18.92
C SER A 389 5.78 5.40 -20.27
N ILE A 390 5.92 4.13 -20.60
CA ILE A 390 5.36 3.51 -21.81
C ILE A 390 3.88 3.17 -21.57
N LEU A 391 3.55 2.67 -20.39
CA LEU A 391 2.19 2.26 -20.02
C LEU A 391 1.23 3.46 -19.86
N ALA A 392 1.67 4.55 -19.22
CA ALA A 392 0.80 5.66 -18.87
C ALA A 392 0.03 6.26 -20.06
N PRO A 393 0.61 6.46 -21.26
CA PRO A 393 -0.12 6.96 -22.42
C PRO A 393 -1.01 5.92 -23.11
N MET A 394 -1.01 4.66 -22.68
CA MET A 394 -1.82 3.59 -23.29
C MET A 394 -3.25 3.66 -22.77
N GLU A 395 -4.21 3.55 -23.70
CA GLU A 395 -5.64 3.51 -23.40
C GLU A 395 -6.10 2.11 -23.03
N THR A 396 -7.15 2.04 -22.21
CA THR A 396 -7.81 0.78 -21.85
C THR A 396 -8.67 0.29 -23.00
N VAL A 397 -8.50 -0.98 -23.38
CA VAL A 397 -9.34 -1.69 -24.35
C VAL A 397 -9.92 -2.91 -23.65
N LEU A 398 -11.24 -2.98 -23.63
CA LEU A 398 -12.00 -4.03 -22.97
C LEU A 398 -12.54 -5.04 -24.00
N PRO A 399 -12.62 -6.33 -23.65
CA PRO A 399 -13.21 -7.33 -24.55
C PRO A 399 -14.72 -7.08 -24.70
N GLU A 400 -15.28 -7.51 -25.83
CA GLU A 400 -16.72 -7.48 -26.07
C GLU A 400 -17.45 -8.28 -24.98
N GLY A 401 -18.52 -7.71 -24.41
CA GLY A 401 -19.32 -8.36 -23.38
C GLY A 401 -18.75 -8.34 -21.98
N TYR A 402 -17.66 -7.59 -21.71
CA TYR A 402 -17.06 -7.50 -20.37
C TYR A 402 -18.07 -7.04 -19.30
N GLU A 403 -19.01 -6.20 -19.67
CA GLU A 403 -20.04 -5.66 -18.76
C GLU A 403 -21.05 -6.71 -18.29
N LYS A 404 -21.09 -7.88 -18.92
CA LYS A 404 -21.94 -9.02 -18.54
C LYS A 404 -21.27 -9.98 -17.57
N ILE A 405 -19.96 -9.80 -17.31
CA ILE A 405 -19.22 -10.64 -16.37
C ILE A 405 -19.57 -10.20 -14.95
N THR A 406 -20.07 -11.13 -14.14
CA THR A 406 -20.40 -10.93 -12.74
C THR A 406 -19.31 -11.52 -11.82
N PRO A 407 -19.21 -11.09 -10.54
CA PRO A 407 -18.21 -11.64 -9.62
C PRO A 407 -18.28 -13.16 -9.43
N ASP A 408 -19.45 -13.76 -9.53
CA ASP A 408 -19.67 -15.22 -9.41
C ASP A 408 -19.40 -16.00 -10.71
N ASN A 409 -19.15 -15.32 -11.85
CA ASN A 409 -18.76 -15.98 -13.11
C ASN A 409 -17.31 -16.48 -12.99
N ARG A 410 -17.13 -17.81 -13.01
CA ARG A 410 -15.85 -18.51 -12.95
C ARG A 410 -15.33 -18.99 -14.29
N GLU A 411 -16.20 -19.04 -15.30
CA GLU A 411 -15.91 -19.64 -16.62
C GLU A 411 -15.23 -18.66 -17.56
N THR A 412 -15.69 -17.40 -17.58
CA THR A 412 -15.22 -16.40 -18.54
C THR A 412 -13.87 -15.83 -18.12
N LEU A 413 -12.90 -15.85 -19.03
CA LEU A 413 -11.60 -15.21 -18.81
C LEU A 413 -11.77 -13.71 -18.58
N ARG A 414 -11.19 -13.21 -17.50
CA ARG A 414 -11.17 -11.78 -17.15
C ARG A 414 -9.87 -11.17 -17.63
N TYR A 415 -9.97 -10.25 -18.58
CA TYR A 415 -8.79 -9.55 -19.11
C TYR A 415 -9.17 -8.18 -19.66
N ALA A 416 -8.15 -7.35 -19.80
CA ALA A 416 -8.19 -6.09 -20.53
C ALA A 416 -6.84 -5.85 -21.18
N ALA A 417 -6.78 -4.96 -22.16
CA ALA A 417 -5.52 -4.49 -22.71
C ALA A 417 -5.33 -3.00 -22.39
N ARG A 418 -4.11 -2.61 -22.17
CA ARG A 418 -3.66 -1.21 -22.25
C ARG A 418 -2.83 -1.12 -23.51
N MET A 419 -3.20 -0.24 -24.43
CA MET A 419 -2.52 -0.15 -25.72
C MET A 419 -2.49 1.26 -26.29
N LYS A 420 -1.45 1.52 -27.07
CA LYS A 420 -1.31 2.70 -27.92
C LYS A 420 -0.97 2.22 -29.32
N GLU A 421 -1.74 2.66 -30.31
CA GLU A 421 -1.68 2.08 -31.66
C GLU A 421 -1.92 0.55 -31.62
N ASP A 422 -0.96 -0.26 -32.07
CA ASP A 422 -1.05 -1.72 -32.08
C ASP A 422 -0.12 -2.39 -31.05
N ALA A 423 0.44 -1.63 -30.10
CA ALA A 423 1.36 -2.10 -29.07
C ALA A 423 0.79 -1.94 -27.66
N GLY A 424 1.06 -2.87 -26.76
CA GLY A 424 0.57 -2.76 -25.41
C GLY A 424 0.83 -3.97 -24.51
N PHE A 425 -0.02 -4.07 -23.49
CA PHE A 425 0.03 -5.13 -22.48
C PHE A 425 -1.38 -5.68 -22.25
N ILE A 426 -1.46 -6.99 -22.06
CA ILE A 426 -2.69 -7.69 -21.69
C ILE A 426 -2.61 -8.00 -20.20
N PHE A 427 -3.65 -7.61 -19.46
CA PHE A 427 -3.82 -7.85 -18.04
C PHE A 427 -4.88 -8.91 -17.83
N MET A 428 -4.56 -9.96 -17.07
CA MET A 428 -5.47 -11.07 -16.81
C MET A 428 -5.47 -11.39 -15.32
N THR A 429 -6.62 -11.78 -14.78
CA THR A 429 -6.73 -12.28 -13.41
C THR A 429 -7.72 -13.43 -13.31
N ASN A 430 -7.36 -14.46 -12.54
CA ASN A 430 -8.22 -15.57 -12.16
C ASN A 430 -8.43 -15.58 -10.64
N PHE A 431 -8.62 -14.39 -10.07
CA PHE A 431 -8.89 -14.19 -8.65
C PHE A 431 -10.29 -13.57 -8.45
N GLN A 432 -10.95 -13.97 -7.38
CA GLN A 432 -12.13 -13.29 -6.84
C GLN A 432 -12.09 -13.37 -5.33
N ASP A 433 -12.23 -12.24 -4.66
CA ASP A 433 -12.41 -12.21 -3.21
C ASP A 433 -13.66 -12.98 -2.80
N HIS A 434 -13.63 -13.62 -1.63
CA HIS A 434 -14.73 -14.42 -1.06
C HIS A 434 -15.21 -15.60 -1.95
N ASP A 435 -14.44 -16.01 -2.95
CA ASP A 435 -14.75 -17.16 -3.79
C ASP A 435 -13.80 -18.33 -3.51
N THR A 436 -14.26 -19.32 -2.78
CA THR A 436 -13.50 -20.53 -2.46
C THR A 436 -13.57 -21.63 -3.54
N ALA A 437 -14.50 -21.50 -4.48
CA ALA A 437 -14.77 -22.50 -5.51
C ALA A 437 -14.12 -22.21 -6.87
N ARG A 438 -13.26 -21.22 -6.94
CA ARG A 438 -12.53 -20.87 -8.17
C ARG A 438 -11.56 -21.98 -8.56
N PHE A 439 -11.34 -22.16 -9.86
CA PHE A 439 -10.53 -23.26 -10.44
C PHE A 439 -9.58 -22.75 -11.52
N ASP A 440 -8.62 -23.59 -11.94
CA ASP A 440 -7.71 -23.31 -13.04
C ASP A 440 -8.51 -23.16 -14.36
N GLN A 441 -8.24 -22.11 -15.11
CA GLN A 441 -8.80 -21.92 -16.46
C GLN A 441 -7.79 -22.48 -17.48
N THR A 442 -8.20 -23.55 -18.17
CA THR A 442 -7.33 -24.31 -19.10
C THR A 442 -7.63 -24.00 -20.55
N ASP A 443 -6.75 -24.44 -21.43
CA ASP A 443 -6.90 -24.38 -22.90
C ASP A 443 -7.15 -22.98 -23.45
N LEU A 444 -6.54 -21.99 -22.79
CA LEU A 444 -6.68 -20.58 -23.16
C LEU A 444 -5.74 -20.19 -24.31
N GLN A 445 -6.24 -19.35 -25.19
CA GLN A 445 -5.48 -18.70 -26.26
C GLN A 445 -6.09 -17.32 -26.53
N LEU A 446 -5.26 -16.29 -26.53
CA LEU A 446 -5.70 -14.92 -26.76
C LEU A 446 -5.67 -14.60 -28.27
N LYS A 447 -6.71 -13.95 -28.77
CA LYS A 447 -6.80 -13.47 -30.13
C LYS A 447 -7.01 -11.96 -30.14
N LEU A 448 -5.98 -11.23 -30.57
CA LEU A 448 -5.99 -9.77 -30.66
C LEU A 448 -6.20 -9.35 -32.10
N LYS A 449 -7.31 -8.68 -32.39
CA LYS A 449 -7.56 -8.03 -33.67
C LYS A 449 -6.97 -6.64 -33.66
N LEU A 450 -5.82 -6.47 -34.27
CA LEU A 450 -5.10 -5.21 -34.39
C LEU A 450 -5.38 -4.57 -35.76
N LYS A 451 -5.02 -3.31 -35.94
CA LYS A 451 -5.28 -2.58 -37.20
C LYS A 451 -4.68 -3.26 -38.42
N LYS A 452 -3.47 -3.81 -38.28
CA LYS A 452 -2.72 -4.40 -39.41
C LYS A 452 -2.64 -5.91 -39.39
N GLN A 453 -2.99 -6.57 -38.30
CA GLN A 453 -2.85 -8.02 -38.14
C GLN A 453 -3.74 -8.57 -37.04
N THR A 454 -3.96 -9.88 -37.09
CA THR A 454 -4.50 -10.62 -35.94
C THR A 454 -3.34 -11.33 -35.27
N LEU A 455 -3.15 -11.12 -33.97
CA LEU A 455 -2.13 -11.75 -33.16
C LEU A 455 -2.77 -12.82 -32.29
N ILE A 456 -2.19 -14.04 -32.33
CA ILE A 456 -2.62 -15.16 -31.50
C ILE A 456 -1.55 -15.46 -30.47
N ILE A 457 -1.90 -15.48 -29.18
CA ILE A 457 -0.95 -15.66 -28.06
C ILE A 457 -1.38 -16.82 -27.17
N PRO A 458 -0.55 -17.85 -27.00
CA PRO A 458 0.60 -18.22 -27.85
C PRO A 458 0.15 -18.68 -29.23
N SER A 459 1.04 -18.62 -30.22
CA SER A 459 0.67 -18.86 -31.63
C SER A 459 0.31 -20.31 -31.93
N SER A 460 0.90 -21.27 -31.23
CA SER A 460 0.81 -22.69 -31.58
C SER A 460 0.27 -23.61 -30.48
N LYS A 461 0.05 -23.07 -29.28
CA LYS A 461 -0.40 -23.85 -28.10
C LYS A 461 -1.36 -23.05 -27.25
N THR A 462 -1.96 -23.71 -26.29
CA THR A 462 -2.78 -23.08 -25.25
C THR A 462 -1.99 -22.91 -23.95
N PHE A 463 -2.56 -22.15 -23.02
CA PHE A 463 -2.02 -21.98 -21.68
C PHE A 463 -3.09 -22.17 -20.60
N THR A 464 -2.65 -22.32 -19.37
CA THR A 464 -3.51 -22.38 -18.20
C THR A 464 -3.29 -21.16 -17.34
N LEU A 465 -4.36 -20.44 -17.01
CA LEU A 465 -4.34 -19.41 -15.97
C LEU A 465 -4.77 -20.07 -14.65
N LYS A 466 -3.81 -20.22 -13.76
CA LYS A 466 -4.03 -20.92 -12.47
C LYS A 466 -5.03 -20.18 -11.60
N LYS A 467 -5.67 -20.89 -10.69
CA LYS A 467 -6.47 -20.32 -9.62
C LYS A 467 -5.65 -19.26 -8.88
N ASP A 468 -6.28 -18.12 -8.60
CA ASP A 468 -5.71 -16.98 -7.87
C ASP A 468 -4.52 -16.28 -8.56
N GLN A 469 -4.20 -16.63 -9.78
CA GLN A 469 -3.11 -16.05 -10.57
C GLN A 469 -3.53 -14.79 -11.30
N SER A 470 -2.60 -13.84 -11.38
CA SER A 470 -2.69 -12.64 -12.22
C SER A 470 -1.44 -12.50 -13.08
N VAL A 471 -1.60 -12.04 -14.33
CA VAL A 471 -0.51 -12.02 -15.33
C VAL A 471 -0.63 -10.77 -16.21
N ILE A 472 0.52 -10.20 -16.57
CA ILE A 472 0.64 -9.10 -17.54
C ILE A 472 1.54 -9.56 -18.69
N LEU A 473 1.03 -9.60 -19.90
CA LEU A 473 1.79 -10.05 -21.09
C LEU A 473 1.97 -8.91 -22.09
N PRO A 474 3.19 -8.68 -22.61
CA PRO A 474 3.45 -7.68 -23.63
C PRO A 474 3.06 -8.18 -25.03
N PHE A 475 2.63 -7.28 -25.90
CA PHE A 475 2.46 -7.52 -27.32
C PHE A 475 2.90 -6.31 -28.15
N ASN A 476 3.50 -6.58 -29.31
CA ASN A 476 4.08 -5.59 -30.22
C ASN A 476 4.96 -4.55 -29.52
N LEU A 477 5.70 -4.98 -28.51
CA LEU A 477 6.56 -4.10 -27.70
C LEU A 477 7.85 -3.80 -28.46
N SER A 478 8.14 -2.53 -28.67
CA SER A 478 9.43 -2.08 -29.18
C SER A 478 10.49 -2.11 -28.06
N MET A 479 11.53 -2.91 -28.24
CA MET A 479 12.65 -3.08 -27.34
C MET A 479 13.93 -2.60 -28.04
N GLU A 480 14.34 -1.35 -27.80
CA GLU A 480 15.51 -0.72 -28.45
C GLU A 480 15.52 -0.81 -29.99
N GLY A 481 14.36 -0.96 -30.61
CA GLY A 481 14.17 -1.14 -32.06
C GLY A 481 13.89 -2.58 -32.52
N ALA A 482 14.08 -3.58 -31.66
CA ALA A 482 13.53 -4.92 -31.90
C ALA A 482 12.04 -4.94 -31.60
N LEU A 483 11.25 -5.57 -32.44
CA LEU A 483 9.82 -5.74 -32.20
C LEU A 483 9.57 -7.11 -31.57
N LEU A 484 9.20 -7.11 -30.29
CA LEU A 484 8.67 -8.29 -29.62
C LEU A 484 7.18 -8.37 -29.96
N LYS A 485 6.82 -9.31 -30.85
CA LYS A 485 5.42 -9.52 -31.25
C LYS A 485 4.56 -9.92 -30.04
N TYR A 486 5.06 -10.83 -29.23
CA TYR A 486 4.49 -11.19 -27.94
C TYR A 486 5.49 -11.98 -27.08
N SER A 487 5.21 -12.07 -25.81
CA SER A 487 5.79 -13.05 -24.91
C SER A 487 4.73 -13.65 -23.98
N THR A 488 4.89 -14.91 -23.64
CA THR A 488 4.13 -15.58 -22.56
C THR A 488 4.79 -15.43 -21.20
N THR A 489 5.77 -14.54 -21.10
CA THR A 489 6.47 -14.16 -19.88
C THR A 489 6.14 -12.72 -19.51
N GLN A 490 6.20 -12.42 -18.22
CA GLN A 490 5.90 -11.09 -17.71
C GLN A 490 7.16 -10.25 -17.61
N LEU A 491 7.11 -9.02 -18.12
CA LEU A 491 8.20 -8.07 -18.08
C LEU A 491 8.41 -7.56 -16.63
N LEU A 492 9.65 -7.54 -16.17
CA LEU A 492 10.00 -7.17 -14.79
C LEU A 492 10.84 -5.90 -14.70
N ALA A 493 11.99 -5.87 -15.37
CA ALA A 493 12.94 -4.77 -15.26
C ALA A 493 13.89 -4.71 -16.47
N LYS A 494 14.65 -3.64 -16.57
CA LYS A 494 15.81 -3.55 -17.46
C LYS A 494 17.03 -2.99 -16.75
N VAL A 495 18.21 -3.34 -17.25
CA VAL A 495 19.51 -2.83 -16.82
C VAL A 495 20.23 -2.29 -18.04
N GLU A 496 20.65 -1.04 -17.97
CA GLU A 496 21.44 -0.41 -19.02
C GLU A 496 22.92 -0.86 -18.90
N GLU A 497 23.49 -1.31 -20.01
CA GLU A 497 24.90 -1.70 -20.12
C GLU A 497 25.62 -0.85 -21.17
N LYS A 498 26.97 -0.89 -21.17
CA LYS A 498 27.77 -0.08 -22.08
C LYS A 498 27.42 -0.29 -23.57
N ASN A 499 27.20 -1.56 -23.98
CA ASN A 499 26.95 -1.94 -25.36
C ASN A 499 25.65 -2.74 -25.55
N ALA A 500 24.82 -2.86 -24.50
CA ALA A 500 23.60 -3.66 -24.51
C ALA A 500 22.57 -3.10 -23.54
N VAL A 501 21.32 -3.51 -23.72
CA VAL A 501 20.29 -3.36 -22.71
C VAL A 501 19.83 -4.76 -22.30
N HIS A 502 19.81 -5.03 -21.01
CA HIS A 502 19.44 -6.32 -20.47
C HIS A 502 18.02 -6.26 -19.91
N TYR A 503 17.11 -6.98 -20.52
CA TYR A 503 15.71 -7.10 -20.08
C TYR A 503 15.54 -8.35 -19.22
N PHE A 504 14.84 -8.20 -18.10
CA PHE A 504 14.47 -9.27 -17.20
C PHE A 504 12.98 -9.50 -17.26
N PHE A 505 12.62 -10.72 -17.57
CA PHE A 505 11.26 -11.24 -17.53
C PHE A 505 11.17 -12.34 -16.48
N PHE A 506 9.98 -12.76 -16.14
CA PHE A 506 9.78 -14.00 -15.40
C PHE A 506 8.66 -14.83 -16.02
N ALA A 507 8.74 -16.13 -15.80
CA ALA A 507 7.77 -17.09 -16.30
C ALA A 507 6.61 -17.24 -15.31
N PRO A 508 5.36 -16.85 -15.67
CA PRO A 508 4.19 -17.20 -14.89
C PRO A 508 3.98 -18.72 -14.88
N GLU A 509 3.46 -19.24 -13.79
CA GLU A 509 3.09 -20.66 -13.71
C GLU A 509 1.95 -20.97 -14.72
N GLY A 510 1.94 -22.14 -15.29
CA GLY A 510 0.91 -22.58 -16.25
C GLY A 510 1.10 -22.06 -17.69
N LEU A 511 2.06 -21.15 -17.93
CA LEU A 511 2.42 -20.63 -19.24
C LEU A 511 3.80 -21.19 -19.66
N ARG A 512 3.85 -21.88 -20.77
CA ARG A 512 5.14 -22.26 -21.36
C ARG A 512 5.86 -21.02 -21.85
N THR A 513 7.12 -20.86 -21.49
CA THR A 513 7.96 -19.71 -21.88
C THR A 513 8.12 -19.66 -23.40
N GLU A 514 7.72 -18.55 -24.01
CA GLU A 514 7.87 -18.30 -25.44
C GLU A 514 8.01 -16.79 -25.69
N TYR A 515 8.98 -16.46 -26.53
CA TYR A 515 9.16 -15.12 -27.10
C TYR A 515 9.05 -15.19 -28.61
N SER A 516 8.28 -14.31 -29.21
CA SER A 516 8.17 -14.18 -30.67
C SER A 516 8.62 -12.78 -31.11
N PHE A 517 9.68 -12.71 -31.90
CA PHE A 517 10.20 -11.47 -32.46
C PHE A 517 9.84 -11.31 -33.93
N ASP A 518 9.70 -10.08 -34.39
CA ASP A 518 9.71 -9.78 -35.81
C ASP A 518 11.17 -9.84 -36.32
N LYS A 519 11.47 -10.91 -37.04
CA LYS A 519 12.81 -11.14 -37.59
C LYS A 519 13.27 -10.01 -38.51
N SER A 520 12.35 -9.28 -39.12
CA SER A 520 12.67 -8.14 -39.98
C SER A 520 13.33 -6.98 -39.23
N THR A 521 13.19 -6.92 -37.92
CA THR A 521 13.80 -5.89 -37.06
C THR A 521 15.18 -6.29 -36.53
N LEU A 522 15.58 -7.54 -36.73
CA LEU A 522 16.82 -8.09 -36.21
C LEU A 522 17.91 -8.19 -37.29
N SER A 523 19.15 -7.89 -36.94
CA SER A 523 20.34 -8.24 -37.73
C SER A 523 20.90 -9.62 -37.38
N SER A 524 20.72 -10.06 -36.11
CA SER A 524 21.11 -11.37 -35.62
C SER A 524 20.11 -11.86 -34.56
N GLY A 525 19.75 -13.15 -34.63
CA GLY A 525 18.82 -13.79 -33.69
C GLY A 525 17.75 -14.63 -34.39
N LYS A 526 16.93 -15.29 -33.60
CA LYS A 526 15.83 -16.15 -34.05
C LYS A 526 14.48 -15.43 -33.91
N GLU A 527 13.47 -15.89 -34.62
CA GLU A 527 12.09 -15.43 -34.44
C GLU A 527 11.53 -15.92 -33.10
N PHE A 528 11.80 -17.18 -32.72
CA PHE A 528 11.27 -17.78 -31.49
C PHE A 528 12.36 -18.18 -30.53
N TYR A 529 12.11 -17.94 -29.24
CA TYR A 529 12.93 -18.39 -28.11
C TYR A 529 12.04 -19.02 -27.05
N THR A 530 12.49 -20.15 -26.50
CA THR A 530 11.78 -20.89 -25.44
C THR A 530 12.76 -21.26 -24.31
N PRO A 531 13.38 -20.27 -23.63
CA PRO A 531 14.38 -20.56 -22.62
C PRO A 531 13.75 -21.24 -21.39
N LYS A 532 14.53 -22.10 -20.73
CA LYS A 532 14.14 -22.63 -19.43
C LYS A 532 14.38 -21.54 -18.37
N PRO A 533 13.36 -21.15 -17.57
CA PRO A 533 13.52 -20.09 -16.57
C PRO A 533 14.64 -20.35 -15.57
N GLY A 534 15.35 -19.31 -15.18
CA GLY A 534 16.44 -19.29 -14.22
C GLY A 534 17.53 -18.27 -14.56
N LEU A 535 18.54 -18.11 -13.71
CA LEU A 535 19.62 -17.15 -13.91
C LEU A 535 20.44 -17.39 -15.18
N LYS A 536 20.51 -18.64 -15.65
CA LYS A 536 21.24 -19.06 -16.84
C LYS A 536 20.40 -19.07 -18.12
N SER A 537 19.20 -18.52 -18.10
CA SER A 537 18.28 -18.50 -19.24
C SER A 537 18.58 -17.44 -20.29
N THR A 538 19.63 -16.65 -20.09
CA THR A 538 19.96 -15.49 -20.93
C THR A 538 20.22 -15.87 -22.38
N PHE A 539 19.54 -15.20 -23.30
CA PHE A 539 19.88 -15.18 -24.74
C PHE A 539 20.08 -13.74 -25.21
N SER A 540 20.74 -13.59 -26.34
CA SER A 540 21.04 -12.28 -26.95
C SER A 540 20.54 -12.21 -28.37
N ILE A 541 20.08 -11.02 -28.76
CA ILE A 541 19.73 -10.66 -30.13
C ILE A 541 20.40 -9.34 -30.49
N THR A 542 20.69 -9.13 -31.76
CA THR A 542 21.19 -7.84 -32.27
C THR A 542 20.14 -7.22 -33.16
N VAL A 543 19.83 -5.97 -32.88
CA VAL A 543 18.85 -5.18 -33.63
C VAL A 543 19.51 -4.60 -34.88
N LYS A 544 18.73 -4.28 -35.91
CA LYS A 544 19.24 -3.66 -37.15
C LYS A 544 19.97 -2.34 -36.94
N ASN A 545 19.67 -1.60 -35.88
CA ASN A 545 20.37 -0.38 -35.51
C ASN A 545 21.74 -0.64 -34.80
N GLY A 546 22.14 -1.89 -34.68
CA GLY A 546 23.44 -2.29 -34.05
C GLY A 546 23.37 -2.51 -32.53
N LYS A 547 22.28 -2.18 -31.87
CA LYS A 547 22.13 -2.43 -30.42
C LYS A 547 22.01 -3.93 -30.12
N THR A 548 22.58 -4.36 -29.02
CA THR A 548 22.40 -5.73 -28.50
C THR A 548 21.42 -5.72 -27.36
N LEU A 549 20.49 -6.66 -27.41
CA LEU A 549 19.57 -6.95 -26.29
C LEU A 549 19.96 -8.27 -25.68
N LYS A 550 20.03 -8.29 -24.36
CA LYS A 550 20.10 -9.51 -23.55
C LYS A 550 18.74 -9.71 -22.88
N ILE A 551 18.27 -10.93 -22.81
CA ILE A 551 16.98 -11.27 -22.21
C ILE A 551 17.19 -12.45 -21.26
N THR A 552 16.88 -12.25 -19.99
CA THR A 552 16.85 -13.29 -18.96
C THR A 552 15.43 -13.54 -18.51
N THR A 553 15.05 -14.81 -18.42
CA THR A 553 13.76 -15.24 -17.91
C THR A 553 13.94 -15.84 -16.53
N LEU A 554 13.56 -15.14 -15.49
CA LEU A 554 13.58 -15.62 -14.12
C LEU A 554 12.41 -16.59 -13.85
N THR A 555 12.55 -17.42 -12.83
CA THR A 555 11.38 -18.10 -12.26
C THR A 555 10.50 -17.09 -11.54
N ARG A 556 9.23 -17.40 -11.31
CA ARG A 556 8.35 -16.54 -10.50
C ARG A 556 8.93 -16.34 -9.09
N GLN A 557 9.46 -17.37 -8.46
CA GLN A 557 10.06 -17.25 -7.13
C GLN A 557 11.27 -16.29 -7.13
N GLN A 558 12.12 -16.34 -8.15
CA GLN A 558 13.20 -15.38 -8.30
C GLN A 558 12.68 -13.96 -8.50
N ALA A 559 11.62 -13.78 -9.27
CA ALA A 559 10.98 -12.47 -9.45
C ALA A 559 10.39 -11.91 -8.15
N LEU A 560 9.72 -12.75 -7.34
CA LEU A 560 9.21 -12.37 -6.01
C LEU A 560 10.33 -11.89 -5.08
N ASN A 561 11.52 -12.48 -5.19
CA ASN A 561 12.69 -12.15 -4.39
C ASN A 561 13.57 -11.05 -5.01
N THR A 562 13.13 -10.45 -6.11
CA THR A 562 13.89 -9.40 -6.82
C THR A 562 13.64 -8.02 -6.23
N THR A 563 14.73 -7.32 -5.94
CA THR A 563 14.77 -5.87 -5.70
C THR A 563 15.67 -5.22 -6.73
N LYS A 564 15.16 -4.22 -7.43
CA LYS A 564 16.01 -3.38 -8.29
C LYS A 564 16.60 -2.25 -7.47
N VAL A 565 17.92 -2.22 -7.34
CA VAL A 565 18.68 -1.18 -6.63
C VAL A 565 19.54 -0.44 -7.63
N ASN A 566 19.25 0.84 -7.86
CA ASN A 566 19.89 1.64 -8.93
C ASN A 566 19.79 0.92 -10.28
N ASN A 567 20.92 0.59 -10.91
CA ASN A 567 21.00 -0.17 -12.16
C ASN A 567 21.44 -1.63 -11.92
N HIS A 568 21.07 -2.22 -10.78
CA HIS A 568 21.41 -3.60 -10.39
C HIS A 568 20.15 -4.40 -10.08
N ILE A 569 20.23 -5.71 -10.26
CA ILE A 569 19.16 -6.65 -9.85
C ILE A 569 19.69 -7.50 -8.70
N LEU A 570 19.05 -7.40 -7.56
CA LEU A 570 19.38 -8.19 -6.37
C LEU A 570 18.23 -9.18 -6.10
N ILE A 571 18.55 -10.47 -6.07
CA ILE A 571 17.60 -11.54 -5.76
C ILE A 571 17.98 -12.15 -4.43
N THR A 572 17.09 -12.06 -3.44
CA THR A 572 17.27 -12.62 -2.09
C THR A 572 15.93 -12.78 -1.38
N GLU A 573 15.83 -13.76 -0.50
CA GLU A 573 14.68 -13.91 0.40
C GLU A 573 14.71 -12.87 1.55
N ALA A 574 15.89 -12.28 1.81
CA ALA A 574 16.04 -11.26 2.84
C ALA A 574 15.33 -9.94 2.47
N THR A 575 14.91 -9.20 3.48
CA THR A 575 14.41 -7.83 3.29
C THR A 575 15.59 -6.90 3.00
N VAL A 576 15.47 -6.11 1.92
CA VAL A 576 16.55 -5.25 1.43
C VAL A 576 16.36 -3.83 1.94
N LEU A 577 17.42 -3.24 2.53
CA LEU A 577 17.52 -1.83 2.85
C LEU A 577 18.54 -1.22 1.89
N PRO A 578 18.11 -0.52 0.82
CA PRO A 578 19.04 -0.02 -0.20
C PRO A 578 19.67 1.30 0.23
N GLU A 579 20.98 1.40 0.06
CA GLU A 579 21.78 2.62 0.18
C GLU A 579 22.52 2.89 -1.14
N LYS A 580 23.38 3.92 -1.20
CA LYS A 580 24.01 4.30 -2.47
C LYS A 580 24.95 3.22 -3.06
N GLU A 581 25.79 2.63 -2.21
CA GLU A 581 26.87 1.70 -2.63
C GLU A 581 26.76 0.34 -1.94
N GLN A 582 25.76 0.17 -1.10
CA GLN A 582 25.55 -1.06 -0.33
C GLN A 582 24.08 -1.30 -0.06
N CYS A 583 23.76 -2.53 0.28
CA CYS A 583 22.46 -2.90 0.85
C CYS A 583 22.65 -3.60 2.19
N THR A 584 21.82 -3.29 3.14
CA THR A 584 21.65 -4.13 4.32
C THR A 584 20.57 -5.16 4.04
N LEU A 585 20.85 -6.42 4.30
CA LEU A 585 19.93 -7.54 4.18
C LEU A 585 19.47 -7.95 5.57
N LEU A 586 18.14 -8.02 5.77
CA LEU A 586 17.52 -8.43 7.02
C LEU A 586 16.89 -9.82 6.85
N SER A 587 17.26 -10.75 7.72
CA SER A 587 16.80 -12.14 7.65
C SER A 587 16.27 -12.61 9.01
N LEU A 588 14.98 -12.92 9.04
CA LEU A 588 14.32 -13.38 10.26
C LEU A 588 14.64 -14.87 10.53
N GLY A 589 15.42 -15.14 11.57
CA GLY A 589 15.73 -16.46 12.07
C GLY A 589 16.70 -17.30 11.22
N LYS A 590 17.14 -16.80 10.05
CA LYS A 590 18.10 -17.52 9.19
C LYS A 590 19.46 -16.84 9.25
N THR A 591 20.49 -17.62 9.62
CA THR A 591 21.88 -17.15 9.69
C THR A 591 22.63 -17.25 8.36
N GLN A 592 22.12 -18.04 7.44
CA GLN A 592 22.64 -18.12 6.07
C GLN A 592 21.79 -17.20 5.17
N ILE A 593 22.38 -16.14 4.67
CA ILE A 593 21.75 -15.14 3.83
C ILE A 593 22.30 -15.25 2.42
N SER A 594 21.55 -15.90 1.55
CA SER A 594 21.93 -16.10 0.15
C SER A 594 21.38 -15.00 -0.73
N TYR A 595 22.18 -14.60 -1.72
CA TYR A 595 21.74 -13.65 -2.73
C TYR A 595 22.39 -13.91 -4.09
N ALA A 596 21.74 -13.45 -5.15
CA ALA A 596 22.29 -13.32 -6.47
C ALA A 596 22.23 -11.85 -6.89
N LEU A 597 23.37 -11.28 -7.26
CA LEU A 597 23.49 -9.87 -7.69
C LEU A 597 23.88 -9.83 -9.16
N TYR A 598 23.05 -9.22 -9.99
CA TYR A 598 23.39 -8.86 -11.36
C TYR A 598 23.89 -7.41 -11.40
N THR A 599 25.13 -7.28 -11.85
CA THR A 599 25.76 -5.97 -12.07
C THR A 599 25.96 -5.74 -13.56
N ALA A 600 25.61 -4.56 -14.05
CA ALA A 600 25.82 -4.18 -15.45
C ALA A 600 27.28 -4.44 -15.89
N ASN A 601 27.45 -5.07 -17.03
CA ASN A 601 28.74 -5.46 -17.65
C ASN A 601 29.55 -6.53 -16.88
N LYS A 602 29.14 -6.97 -15.70
CA LYS A 602 29.80 -8.02 -14.88
C LYS A 602 29.00 -9.31 -14.80
N GLY A 603 27.68 -9.24 -14.99
CA GLY A 603 26.78 -10.40 -14.90
C GLY A 603 26.42 -10.79 -13.48
N TRP A 604 26.06 -12.06 -13.28
CA TRP A 604 25.61 -12.62 -12.02
C TRP A 604 26.76 -12.99 -11.09
N LYS A 605 26.61 -12.62 -9.82
CA LYS A 605 27.42 -13.09 -8.68
C LYS A 605 26.45 -13.71 -7.66
N GLU A 606 26.68 -14.96 -7.31
CA GLU A 606 25.91 -15.67 -6.29
C GLU A 606 26.79 -15.87 -5.05
N GLU A 607 26.27 -15.51 -3.88
CA GLU A 607 26.97 -15.64 -2.61
C GLU A 607 26.01 -15.97 -1.47
N THR A 608 26.58 -16.55 -0.40
CA THR A 608 25.90 -16.76 0.88
C THR A 608 26.75 -16.16 1.99
N ILE A 609 26.16 -15.29 2.79
CA ILE A 609 26.79 -14.71 3.97
C ILE A 609 26.36 -15.52 5.18
N GLU A 610 27.33 -15.99 5.94
CA GLU A 610 27.12 -16.68 7.21
C GLU A 610 27.18 -15.64 8.35
N VAL A 611 26.13 -15.59 9.15
CA VAL A 611 26.04 -14.73 10.33
C VAL A 611 26.13 -15.58 11.58
N GLN A 612 26.86 -15.11 12.60
CA GLN A 612 26.96 -15.86 13.87
C GLN A 612 25.60 -15.92 14.54
N PRO A 613 25.09 -17.13 14.87
CA PRO A 613 23.82 -17.27 15.54
C PRO A 613 23.86 -16.69 16.94
N VAL A 614 22.73 -16.19 17.40
CA VAL A 614 22.52 -15.71 18.76
C VAL A 614 21.50 -16.62 19.44
N ASP A 615 21.89 -17.22 20.56
CA ASP A 615 20.97 -18.05 21.36
C ASP A 615 20.17 -17.13 22.29
N VAL A 616 18.91 -16.92 21.94
CA VAL A 616 17.96 -16.12 22.74
C VAL A 616 16.70 -16.95 22.96
N LYS A 617 16.25 -16.99 24.20
CA LYS A 617 15.03 -17.70 24.60
C LYS A 617 14.13 -16.81 25.41
N ALA A 618 12.83 -17.03 25.26
CA ALA A 618 11.84 -16.45 26.16
C ALA A 618 11.74 -17.28 27.43
N ASP A 619 11.98 -16.69 28.59
CA ASP A 619 11.58 -17.28 29.87
C ASP A 619 10.11 -16.91 30.10
N TRP A 620 9.22 -17.82 29.72
CA TRP A 620 7.80 -17.59 29.83
C TRP A 620 7.14 -18.53 30.82
N LYS A 621 6.18 -18.02 31.57
CA LYS A 621 5.45 -18.74 32.60
C LYS A 621 3.97 -18.48 32.50
N LYS A 622 3.20 -19.56 32.48
CA LYS A 622 1.76 -19.49 32.62
C LYS A 622 1.43 -19.28 34.10
N VAL A 623 0.83 -18.14 34.43
CA VAL A 623 0.49 -17.79 35.81
C VAL A 623 -1.02 -17.90 36.09
N GLY A 624 -1.75 -18.48 35.17
CA GLY A 624 -3.18 -18.72 35.22
C GLY A 624 -3.71 -19.14 33.84
N THR A 625 -4.98 -19.48 33.76
CA THR A 625 -5.59 -19.91 32.49
C THR A 625 -5.59 -18.83 31.40
N ARG A 626 -5.58 -17.55 31.82
CA ARG A 626 -5.69 -16.38 30.96
C ARG A 626 -4.47 -15.47 31.03
N ARG A 627 -3.43 -15.84 31.77
CA ARG A 627 -2.29 -14.95 32.04
C ARG A 627 -0.97 -15.66 31.84
N MET A 628 -0.02 -14.92 31.33
CA MET A 628 1.34 -15.36 31.07
C MET A 628 2.30 -14.18 31.29
N THR A 629 3.49 -14.48 31.80
CA THR A 629 4.60 -13.55 31.84
C THR A 629 5.71 -14.02 30.92
N VAL A 630 6.39 -13.10 30.28
CA VAL A 630 7.53 -13.37 29.38
C VAL A 630 8.66 -12.43 29.72
N LYS A 631 9.80 -12.99 30.09
CA LYS A 631 11.04 -12.27 30.28
C LYS A 631 12.01 -12.61 29.15
N ILE A 632 12.65 -11.60 28.59
CA ILE A 632 13.52 -11.74 27.43
C ILE A 632 14.79 -10.96 27.67
N ASP A 633 15.92 -11.63 27.55
CA ASP A 633 17.21 -10.96 27.42
C ASP A 633 17.46 -10.66 25.94
N GLN A 634 17.75 -9.41 25.61
CA GLN A 634 18.02 -8.94 24.25
C GLN A 634 19.49 -8.53 24.13
N PRO A 635 20.41 -9.45 23.81
CA PRO A 635 21.82 -9.09 23.65
C PRO A 635 22.01 -8.03 22.57
N ASP A 636 22.79 -7.00 22.88
CA ASP A 636 23.14 -5.94 21.93
C ASP A 636 24.36 -6.38 21.11
N VAL A 637 24.10 -7.03 20.00
CA VAL A 637 25.15 -7.58 19.12
C VAL A 637 24.98 -7.02 17.69
N PRO A 638 26.12 -6.74 17.00
CA PRO A 638 26.08 -5.98 15.74
C PRO A 638 25.37 -6.71 14.60
N GLN A 639 25.30 -8.05 14.64
CA GLN A 639 24.67 -8.85 13.60
C GLN A 639 23.13 -9.00 13.75
N VAL A 640 22.53 -8.41 14.76
CA VAL A 640 21.08 -8.46 14.98
C VAL A 640 20.47 -7.07 14.85
N ASN A 641 19.43 -6.96 14.05
CA ASN A 641 18.65 -5.74 13.86
C ASN A 641 17.54 -5.59 14.90
N ASP A 642 16.81 -6.67 15.15
CA ASP A 642 15.71 -6.71 16.12
C ASP A 642 15.53 -8.15 16.63
N TYR A 643 14.80 -8.30 17.71
CA TYR A 643 14.28 -9.57 18.19
C TYR A 643 12.76 -9.57 18.08
N PHE A 644 12.21 -10.65 17.56
CA PHE A 644 10.77 -10.82 17.42
C PHE A 644 10.26 -11.90 18.36
N LEU A 645 9.28 -11.57 19.17
CA LEU A 645 8.55 -12.51 20.00
C LEU A 645 7.39 -13.07 19.21
N ARG A 646 7.38 -14.37 19.00
CA ARG A 646 6.26 -15.07 18.36
C ARG A 646 5.45 -15.80 19.41
N VAL A 647 4.19 -15.40 19.58
CA VAL A 647 3.23 -16.03 20.49
C VAL A 647 2.21 -16.78 19.66
N ASN A 648 2.28 -18.11 19.72
CA ASN A 648 1.29 -18.98 19.10
C ASN A 648 0.21 -19.30 20.14
N TYR A 649 -0.97 -18.76 19.96
CA TYR A 649 -2.05 -18.84 20.93
C TYR A 649 -3.41 -18.99 20.26
N VAL A 650 -4.40 -19.38 21.08
CA VAL A 650 -5.82 -19.35 20.74
C VAL A 650 -6.54 -18.55 21.82
N ALA A 651 -7.16 -17.47 21.44
CA ALA A 651 -7.99 -16.63 22.30
C ALA A 651 -8.89 -15.73 21.44
N ASP A 652 -9.66 -14.84 22.04
CA ASP A 652 -10.36 -13.78 21.33
C ASP A 652 -9.45 -12.56 21.16
N VAL A 653 -9.03 -11.97 22.27
CA VAL A 653 -8.14 -10.81 22.32
C VAL A 653 -6.95 -11.11 23.21
N ALA A 654 -5.76 -10.78 22.73
CA ALA A 654 -4.55 -10.78 23.56
C ALA A 654 -4.14 -9.33 23.85
N MET A 655 -3.72 -9.08 25.07
CA MET A 655 -3.21 -7.79 25.55
C MET A 655 -1.84 -8.01 26.17
N ALA A 656 -0.91 -7.12 25.94
CA ALA A 656 0.41 -7.15 26.58
C ALA A 656 0.68 -5.86 27.36
N PHE A 657 1.22 -6.03 28.54
CA PHE A 657 1.51 -4.94 29.49
C PHE A 657 2.99 -4.93 29.84
N ILE A 658 3.54 -3.74 30.05
CA ILE A 658 4.87 -3.52 30.62
C ILE A 658 4.72 -2.52 31.77
N GLY A 659 5.24 -2.83 32.97
CA GLY A 659 5.19 -1.93 34.11
C GLY A 659 3.79 -1.46 34.50
N GLY A 660 2.77 -2.30 34.28
CA GLY A 660 1.37 -1.99 34.56
C GLY A 660 0.61 -1.23 33.45
N TYR A 661 1.27 -0.88 32.34
CA TYR A 661 0.66 -0.17 31.23
C TYR A 661 0.38 -1.10 30.06
N LEU A 662 -0.81 -0.99 29.45
CA LEU A 662 -1.13 -1.64 28.18
C LEU A 662 -0.26 -1.04 27.09
N VAL A 663 0.57 -1.88 26.45
CA VAL A 663 1.51 -1.44 25.40
C VAL A 663 1.21 -2.06 24.04
N LEU A 664 0.51 -3.20 23.99
CA LEU A 664 0.14 -3.91 22.77
C LEU A 664 -1.21 -4.60 22.95
N ASP A 665 -1.92 -4.75 21.86
CA ASP A 665 -3.11 -5.59 21.76
C ASP A 665 -3.16 -6.33 20.41
N HIS A 666 -3.94 -7.40 20.36
CA HIS A 666 -4.06 -8.20 19.17
C HIS A 666 -5.41 -8.91 19.13
N TYR A 667 -6.10 -8.79 18.01
CA TYR A 667 -7.27 -9.59 17.72
C TYR A 667 -6.84 -10.90 17.06
N TYR A 668 -7.18 -12.03 17.70
CA TYR A 668 -6.89 -13.35 17.15
C TYR A 668 -7.61 -13.56 15.82
N TYR A 669 -6.86 -13.99 14.80
CA TYR A 669 -7.39 -14.30 13.47
C TYR A 669 -6.77 -15.57 12.86
N GLY A 670 -6.22 -16.45 13.72
CA GLY A 670 -5.71 -17.74 13.31
C GLY A 670 -4.22 -17.77 12.95
N ILE A 671 -3.52 -16.64 13.08
CA ILE A 671 -2.09 -16.51 12.79
C ILE A 671 -1.35 -16.18 14.09
N PRO A 672 -0.16 -16.74 14.34
CA PRO A 672 0.66 -16.38 15.51
C PRO A 672 0.94 -14.86 15.56
N TRP A 673 0.90 -14.30 16.75
CA TRP A 673 1.25 -12.89 16.99
C TRP A 673 2.76 -12.72 17.02
N THR A 674 3.32 -11.93 16.11
CA THR A 674 4.75 -11.65 16.03
C THR A 674 5.00 -10.20 16.41
N ILE A 675 5.74 -9.96 17.47
CA ILE A 675 5.96 -8.68 18.13
C ILE A 675 7.42 -8.27 17.98
N GLY A 676 7.69 -7.09 17.42
CA GLY A 676 9.02 -6.49 17.39
C GLY A 676 9.39 -5.90 18.75
N LEU A 677 10.51 -6.33 19.32
CA LEU A 677 10.91 -5.98 20.69
C LEU A 677 11.80 -4.74 20.78
N ARG A 678 12.40 -4.30 19.67
CA ARG A 678 13.34 -3.17 19.64
C ARG A 678 12.76 -1.91 20.26
N ARG A 679 11.49 -1.61 20.02
CA ARG A 679 10.82 -0.44 20.59
C ARG A 679 10.66 -0.46 22.10
N PHE A 680 10.74 -1.64 22.71
CA PHE A 680 10.62 -1.85 24.16
C PHE A 680 11.95 -2.25 24.82
N LYS A 681 13.07 -2.11 24.10
CA LYS A 681 14.38 -2.59 24.57
C LYS A 681 14.77 -2.01 25.92
N ASN A 682 14.49 -0.73 26.16
CA ASN A 682 14.85 -0.07 27.41
C ASN A 682 13.95 -0.52 28.58
N GLU A 683 12.65 -0.59 28.34
CA GLU A 683 11.67 -1.00 29.36
C GLU A 683 11.89 -2.46 29.77
N LEU A 684 12.14 -3.33 28.81
CA LEU A 684 12.32 -4.78 29.03
C LEU A 684 13.66 -5.15 29.68
N LYS A 685 14.59 -4.21 29.90
CA LYS A 685 15.80 -4.46 30.71
C LYS A 685 15.47 -4.76 32.18
N ASN A 686 14.46 -4.10 32.73
CA ASN A 686 14.08 -4.22 34.12
C ASN A 686 12.68 -4.78 34.36
N GLU A 687 11.90 -4.91 33.28
CA GLU A 687 10.51 -5.34 33.31
C GLU A 687 10.31 -6.59 32.46
N TYR A 688 9.12 -7.16 32.54
CA TYR A 688 8.68 -8.27 31.73
C TYR A 688 7.38 -7.92 31.00
N LEU A 689 7.08 -8.65 29.93
CA LEU A 689 5.77 -8.60 29.28
C LEU A 689 4.78 -9.46 30.09
N SER A 690 3.68 -8.86 30.48
CA SER A 690 2.55 -9.55 31.09
C SER A 690 1.40 -9.63 30.08
N PHE A 691 1.01 -10.84 29.73
CA PHE A 691 -0.07 -11.08 28.81
C PHE A 691 -1.36 -11.40 29.52
N TYR A 692 -2.45 -10.89 29.00
CA TYR A 692 -3.80 -11.27 29.36
C TYR A 692 -4.55 -11.68 28.10
N PHE A 693 -5.18 -12.87 28.14
CA PHE A 693 -5.94 -13.44 27.02
C PHE A 693 -7.42 -13.53 27.39
N ARG A 694 -8.27 -12.98 26.53
CA ARG A 694 -9.71 -13.20 26.63
C ARG A 694 -10.08 -14.47 25.85
N PRO A 695 -10.77 -15.45 26.47
CA PRO A 695 -11.08 -16.71 25.80
C PRO A 695 -11.90 -16.52 24.52
N LEU A 696 -11.60 -17.30 23.49
CA LEU A 696 -12.39 -17.39 22.26
C LEU A 696 -13.66 -18.20 22.56
N ARG A 697 -14.81 -17.62 22.26
CA ARG A 697 -16.11 -18.27 22.41
C ARG A 697 -16.57 -18.90 21.10
N LYS A 698 -17.30 -20.00 21.15
CA LYS A 698 -17.88 -20.65 19.97
C LYS A 698 -18.86 -19.79 19.19
N ASP A 699 -19.52 -18.83 19.88
CA ASP A 699 -20.49 -17.88 19.32
C ASP A 699 -19.88 -16.52 18.97
N ALA A 700 -18.54 -16.43 18.87
CA ALA A 700 -17.88 -15.19 18.47
C ALA A 700 -18.32 -14.76 17.07
N PRO A 701 -18.66 -13.47 16.86
CA PRO A 701 -19.24 -13.02 15.58
C PRO A 701 -18.29 -13.13 14.39
N PHE A 702 -17.00 -13.26 14.63
CA PHE A 702 -15.94 -13.40 13.62
C PHE A 702 -15.50 -14.86 13.39
N ILE A 703 -16.13 -15.85 14.06
CA ILE A 703 -15.68 -17.24 13.99
C ILE A 703 -15.62 -17.77 12.54
N GLY A 704 -16.52 -17.31 11.69
CA GLY A 704 -16.55 -17.67 10.28
C GLY A 704 -15.44 -17.07 9.41
N ASP A 705 -14.71 -16.09 9.91
CA ASP A 705 -13.56 -15.49 9.22
C ASP A 705 -12.27 -16.29 9.47
N LEU A 706 -12.25 -17.11 10.52
CA LEU A 706 -11.06 -17.87 10.90
C LEU A 706 -10.82 -19.04 9.95
N PRO A 707 -9.56 -19.37 9.64
CA PRO A 707 -9.22 -20.65 9.01
C PRO A 707 -9.79 -21.82 9.83
N VAL A 708 -10.29 -22.84 9.17
CA VAL A 708 -10.92 -24.01 9.83
C VAL A 708 -9.99 -24.65 10.85
N GLU A 709 -8.70 -24.76 10.52
CA GLU A 709 -7.66 -25.32 11.39
C GLU A 709 -7.33 -24.44 12.61
N ALA A 710 -7.73 -23.18 12.57
CA ALA A 710 -7.53 -22.23 13.68
C ALA A 710 -8.72 -22.20 14.66
N ILE A 711 -9.83 -22.84 14.33
CA ILE A 711 -11.02 -22.92 15.17
C ILE A 711 -10.83 -24.11 16.13
N PRO A 712 -10.93 -23.87 17.47
CA PRO A 712 -10.87 -24.97 18.44
C PRO A 712 -12.03 -25.96 18.31
N ASP A 713 -11.81 -27.15 18.80
CA ASP A 713 -12.92 -28.11 18.99
C ASP A 713 -13.79 -27.66 20.17
N PHE A 714 -15.00 -27.20 19.85
CA PHE A 714 -16.01 -26.75 20.81
C PHE A 714 -17.03 -27.84 21.18
N SER A 715 -16.80 -29.11 20.83
CA SER A 715 -17.75 -30.23 21.14
C SER A 715 -17.98 -30.39 22.63
N GLN A 716 -16.98 -30.10 23.47
CA GLN A 716 -16.99 -30.33 24.92
C GLN A 716 -16.86 -29.01 25.73
N LYS A 717 -16.81 -27.85 25.08
CA LYS A 717 -16.60 -26.56 25.75
C LYS A 717 -17.16 -25.42 24.90
N ASP A 718 -17.56 -24.33 25.56
CA ASP A 718 -18.11 -23.14 24.90
C ASP A 718 -17.08 -22.03 24.66
N ALA A 719 -15.88 -22.19 25.24
CA ALA A 719 -14.81 -21.23 25.09
C ALA A 719 -13.44 -21.93 25.20
N ASP A 720 -12.44 -21.35 24.58
CA ASP A 720 -11.05 -21.83 24.63
C ASP A 720 -10.03 -20.70 24.83
N CYS A 721 -8.97 -21.01 25.55
CA CYS A 721 -7.84 -20.11 25.77
C CYS A 721 -6.58 -20.95 25.95
N LEU A 722 -5.67 -20.87 25.00
CA LEU A 722 -4.48 -21.72 24.96
C LEU A 722 -3.27 -20.95 24.44
N VAL A 723 -2.13 -21.05 25.11
CA VAL A 723 -0.82 -20.67 24.58
C VAL A 723 -0.09 -21.96 24.18
N ARG A 724 0.26 -22.07 22.92
CA ARG A 724 0.93 -23.27 22.36
C ARG A 724 2.45 -23.16 22.43
N SER A 725 3.01 -22.01 22.03
CA SER A 725 4.44 -21.74 22.12
C SER A 725 4.71 -20.25 22.22
N VAL A 726 5.89 -19.93 22.75
CA VAL A 726 6.43 -18.58 22.82
C VAL A 726 7.91 -18.66 22.45
N ASP A 727 8.26 -18.07 21.31
CA ASP A 727 9.58 -18.17 20.72
C ASP A 727 10.16 -16.76 20.47
N VAL A 728 11.46 -16.59 20.67
CA VAL A 728 12.20 -15.37 20.28
C VAL A 728 13.01 -15.69 19.03
N ILE A 729 12.84 -14.84 18.01
CA ILE A 729 13.49 -15.02 16.72
C ILE A 729 14.33 -13.78 16.43
N PRO A 730 15.67 -13.91 16.36
CA PRO A 730 16.53 -12.80 15.93
C PRO A 730 16.28 -12.47 14.46
N GLU A 731 16.24 -11.18 14.15
CA GLU A 731 16.35 -10.68 12.78
C GLU A 731 17.82 -10.33 12.53
N TYR A 732 18.49 -11.18 11.79
CA TYR A 732 19.90 -11.01 11.46
C TYR A 732 20.09 -9.97 10.35
N LYS A 733 21.24 -9.31 10.34
CA LYS A 733 21.63 -8.37 9.30
C LYS A 733 22.99 -8.67 8.72
N ALA A 734 23.10 -8.48 7.41
CA ALA A 734 24.34 -8.58 6.65
C ALA A 734 24.43 -7.41 5.66
N ILE A 735 25.65 -7.06 5.24
CA ILE A 735 25.89 -5.97 4.30
C ILE A 735 26.41 -6.56 2.99
N VAL A 736 25.85 -6.08 1.88
CA VAL A 736 26.28 -6.41 0.51
C VAL A 736 26.68 -5.14 -0.20
N ASN A 737 27.87 -5.10 -0.76
CA ASN A 737 28.32 -4.01 -1.64
C ASN A 737 27.74 -4.23 -3.05
N ILE A 738 27.24 -3.16 -3.68
CA ILE A 738 26.58 -3.18 -4.99
C ILE A 738 27.30 -2.34 -6.04
#